data_be5ef0707986b107f61db532d17f1b07
#
_entry.id   be5ef0707986b107f61db532d17f1b07
#
_cell.length_a   1.000
_cell.length_b   1.000
_cell.length_c   1.000
_cell.angle_alpha   90.00
_cell.angle_beta   90.00
_cell.angle_gamma   90.00
#
_symmetry.space_group_name_H-M   'P 1'
#
loop_
_entity.id
_entity.type
_entity.pdbx_description
1 polymer ?
#
loop_
_entity_poly.entity_id
_entity_poly.type
_entity_poly.pdbx_seq_one_letter_code
_entity_poly.pdbx_strand_id
1 'polypeptide(L)'
;METQTLEGVATETENAPEMVKVLVEKRDGRVVDFDPINIISAVKSAFADLDKKIGPQEERLIRDIANQVEAEIKDRYNGPAKIEDIQNLVEHGLIEDHLYDVARTYTNYRLNKDIERAKATDINEAVRRLVDRDEALVRENANKDSNVYSTQRDLLAGAVSKASAFSMLPDAVSNAHMKGDIHFHDADYSPFTAQSNCSLPNYWDMLANGFTLGNAPMGSPNSISIAATQITQIMKDVASSQYGGQTANRADEHFAEYAKKDYDKFLEQAHEIMPDDLPIEIAERQVRMAKAVEPKRLHFEKDRPALPMDEPFDKTSDRLQQLREIWAKIQTRKAIYDAMQTMEYQINSNRVSNGQTPFVTVGFGLGTDWFAREIQRAIFLNRIRGLGSEHHTAIFPKLVFTIKHGVNADPGDPNYDLKQLALECATKRMYPDVIFYENIVKITGSFKAPMGCRSFLQGWIDPKTGKDVEDGRMNLGVVTVNIPRIALESHGDKDRFWKIFDERMTVAHQALQFRIMRCKQATPVNAPTLFRFGAFGRLGANDSVDQLFRNERATVSLGYIGLYEATSVFYGKDWMRDHDWDPEGKEFALSIVKRMNELCKDWSTAEGYHYSVYSTPAESLTDRFNRMDREKFGEVDGVTDHDFYTNSFHYPVWLQPTPMEKLDYEKDFPYYASGGFINYCEFPCLQANPKALEAVWDYAYTIGIGYLGTNTPIDRCYECGFEGDFEPTEEGFKCPECGNSDPDRCNVTKRTCGYLANPVQRPMVHGRHEEIAHRVKHMSGETGHVTLDDGSEREWFEEAK
;
A
#
# COMPACT_ATOMS: atom_id res chain seq x y z
N MET A 1 -55.97 47.27 49.24
CA MET A 1 -56.61 48.49 48.86
C MET A 1 -56.54 48.51 47.35
N GLU A 2 -57.50 47.96 46.70
CA GLU A 2 -58.66 48.65 46.10
C GLU A 2 -58.24 49.67 45.07
N THR A 3 -58.47 49.24 43.78
CA THR A 3 -59.57 49.60 42.90
C THR A 3 -59.31 50.89 42.18
N GLN A 4 -59.43 51.03 40.89
CA GLN A 4 -60.68 50.99 40.13
C GLN A 4 -60.39 51.04 38.62
N THR A 5 -61.22 50.26 37.92
CA THR A 5 -61.56 50.31 36.49
C THR A 5 -61.97 51.63 36.00
N LEU A 6 -61.63 52.02 34.80
CA LEU A 6 -62.43 52.85 33.90
C LEU A 6 -62.47 52.22 32.48
N GLU A 7 -63.68 51.81 32.13
CA GLU A 7 -64.14 51.48 30.78
C GLU A 7 -64.22 52.75 29.92
N GLY A 8 -63.96 52.56 28.65
CA GLY A 8 -64.74 53.44 27.75
C GLY A 8 -63.98 53.85 26.48
N VAL A 9 -64.57 53.40 25.41
CA VAL A 9 -64.66 53.94 24.03
C VAL A 9 -63.76 53.23 23.03
N ALA A 10 -64.46 52.31 22.34
CA ALA A 10 -64.01 51.80 21.05
C ALA A 10 -64.04 52.89 19.99
N THR A 11 -62.92 53.09 19.35
CA THR A 11 -62.84 53.71 18.03
C THR A 11 -62.51 52.65 17.02
N GLU A 12 -63.42 52.37 16.13
CA GLU A 12 -63.17 51.54 14.93
C GLU A 12 -62.03 52.22 14.14
N THR A 13 -60.88 51.56 14.05
CA THR A 13 -59.89 51.87 13.04
C THR A 13 -60.06 50.90 11.89
N GLU A 14 -60.36 51.39 10.72
CA GLU A 14 -60.43 50.72 9.42
C GLU A 14 -59.25 49.76 9.27
N ASN A 15 -59.56 48.50 8.88
CA ASN A 15 -58.60 47.50 8.43
C ASN A 15 -57.87 48.01 7.19
N ALA A 16 -56.59 48.40 7.34
CA ALA A 16 -55.66 48.45 6.24
C ALA A 16 -55.45 46.99 5.76
N PRO A 17 -55.45 46.71 4.47
CA PRO A 17 -55.25 45.37 3.97
C PRO A 17 -53.85 44.89 4.45
N GLU A 18 -53.81 43.77 5.15
CA GLU A 18 -52.61 43.07 5.56
C GLU A 18 -51.80 42.75 4.30
N MET A 19 -50.71 43.44 4.07
CA MET A 19 -49.77 43.13 2.97
C MET A 19 -49.28 41.69 3.13
N VAL A 20 -49.76 40.80 2.26
CA VAL A 20 -49.31 39.40 2.23
C VAL A 20 -47.81 39.40 1.97
N LYS A 21 -47.04 39.13 2.99
CA LYS A 21 -45.58 38.99 2.90
C LYS A 21 -45.24 37.75 2.08
N VAL A 22 -44.41 37.92 1.06
CA VAL A 22 -43.86 36.81 0.28
C VAL A 22 -42.70 36.18 1.06
N LEU A 23 -42.80 34.89 1.32
CA LEU A 23 -41.82 34.14 2.04
C LEU A 23 -41.01 33.24 1.09
N VAL A 24 -39.72 33.08 1.38
CA VAL A 24 -38.78 32.26 0.62
C VAL A 24 -38.18 31.20 1.51
N GLU A 25 -38.32 29.94 1.15
CA GLU A 25 -37.60 28.86 1.73
C GLU A 25 -36.20 28.76 1.09
N LYS A 26 -35.16 29.04 1.92
CA LYS A 26 -33.76 28.83 1.53
C LYS A 26 -33.44 27.36 1.49
N ARG A 27 -32.39 26.96 0.76
CA ARG A 27 -31.91 25.56 0.64
C ARG A 27 -31.54 24.90 1.97
N ASP A 28 -31.24 25.67 3.01
CA ASP A 28 -30.99 25.20 4.37
C ASP A 28 -32.25 25.08 5.24
N GLY A 29 -33.43 25.20 4.64
CA GLY A 29 -34.72 25.10 5.29
C GLY A 29 -35.18 26.38 6.04
N ARG A 30 -34.34 27.42 6.09
CA ARG A 30 -34.76 28.69 6.70
C ARG A 30 -35.74 29.43 5.82
N VAL A 31 -36.80 29.94 6.43
CA VAL A 31 -37.79 30.80 5.77
C VAL A 31 -37.45 32.25 6.06
N VAL A 32 -37.33 33.04 5.02
CA VAL A 32 -37.01 34.48 5.08
C VAL A 32 -37.97 35.30 4.21
N ASP A 33 -38.08 36.58 4.48
CA ASP A 33 -38.86 37.50 3.63
C ASP A 33 -38.22 37.58 2.23
N PHE A 34 -39.04 37.65 1.19
CA PHE A 34 -38.61 37.88 -0.19
C PHE A 34 -38.06 39.30 -0.31
N ASP A 35 -36.88 39.43 -0.91
CA ASP A 35 -36.28 40.75 -1.20
C ASP A 35 -35.88 40.83 -2.68
N PRO A 36 -36.59 41.65 -3.49
CA PRO A 36 -36.29 41.78 -4.90
C PRO A 36 -34.89 42.34 -5.21
N ILE A 37 -34.24 42.99 -4.24
CA ILE A 37 -32.87 43.50 -4.38
C ILE A 37 -31.89 42.38 -4.69
N ASN A 38 -32.12 41.18 -4.14
CA ASN A 38 -31.27 40.01 -4.40
C ASN A 38 -31.32 39.57 -5.86
N ILE A 39 -32.51 39.62 -6.51
CA ILE A 39 -32.68 39.35 -7.95
C ILE A 39 -31.97 40.42 -8.76
N ILE A 40 -32.24 41.69 -8.46
CA ILE A 40 -31.64 42.84 -9.16
C ILE A 40 -30.12 42.77 -9.10
N SER A 41 -29.55 42.46 -7.97
CA SER A 41 -28.11 42.32 -7.79
C SER A 41 -27.53 41.19 -8.61
N ALA A 42 -28.17 40.00 -8.60
CA ALA A 42 -27.72 38.83 -9.34
C ALA A 42 -27.76 39.03 -10.85
N VAL A 43 -28.82 39.67 -11.38
CA VAL A 43 -28.94 39.99 -12.79
C VAL A 43 -27.93 41.06 -13.20
N LYS A 44 -27.71 42.11 -12.40
CA LYS A 44 -26.67 43.12 -12.63
C LYS A 44 -25.27 42.50 -12.69
N SER A 45 -24.98 41.52 -11.86
CA SER A 45 -23.70 40.76 -11.92
C SER A 45 -23.56 40.04 -13.26
N ALA A 46 -24.60 39.40 -13.77
CA ALA A 46 -24.57 38.74 -15.07
C ALA A 46 -24.35 39.71 -16.25
N PHE A 47 -24.83 40.94 -16.15
CA PHE A 47 -24.52 42.01 -17.12
C PHE A 47 -23.04 42.44 -17.04
N ALA A 48 -22.50 42.56 -15.83
CA ALA A 48 -21.11 42.95 -15.61
C ALA A 48 -20.14 41.88 -16.14
N ASP A 49 -20.44 40.60 -15.97
CA ASP A 49 -19.64 39.47 -16.49
C ASP A 49 -19.59 39.43 -18.04
N LEU A 50 -20.54 40.09 -18.69
CA LEU A 50 -20.57 40.24 -20.15
C LEU A 50 -19.97 41.58 -20.65
N ASP A 51 -19.34 42.36 -19.77
CA ASP A 51 -18.88 43.74 -20.06
C ASP A 51 -19.99 44.67 -20.67
N LYS A 52 -21.25 44.33 -20.44
CA LYS A 52 -22.40 45.10 -20.90
C LYS A 52 -22.70 46.23 -19.92
N LYS A 53 -22.74 47.46 -20.44
CA LYS A 53 -23.15 48.62 -19.62
C LYS A 53 -24.66 48.60 -19.38
N ILE A 54 -25.05 48.81 -18.13
CA ILE A 54 -26.44 48.94 -17.72
C ILE A 54 -26.85 50.40 -17.86
N GLY A 55 -27.70 50.67 -18.83
CA GLY A 55 -28.33 52.01 -19.04
C GLY A 55 -29.68 52.11 -18.33
N PRO A 56 -30.34 53.27 -18.42
CA PRO A 56 -31.65 53.46 -17.78
C PRO A 56 -32.75 52.53 -18.26
N GLN A 57 -32.60 51.95 -19.47
CA GLN A 57 -33.58 51.04 -20.04
C GLN A 57 -33.39 49.64 -19.45
N GLU A 58 -32.14 49.17 -19.36
CA GLU A 58 -31.79 47.90 -18.75
C GLU A 58 -32.10 47.88 -17.24
N GLU A 59 -31.89 49.01 -16.55
CA GLU A 59 -32.26 49.15 -15.14
C GLU A 59 -33.76 48.98 -14.88
N ARG A 60 -34.59 49.52 -15.79
CA ARG A 60 -36.05 49.32 -15.70
C ARG A 60 -36.41 47.87 -15.93
N LEU A 61 -35.87 47.26 -16.97
CA LEU A 61 -36.13 45.89 -17.34
C LEU A 61 -35.77 44.94 -16.20
N ILE A 62 -34.60 45.12 -15.57
CA ILE A 62 -34.16 44.30 -14.40
C ILE A 62 -35.14 44.43 -13.23
N ARG A 63 -35.66 45.64 -12.99
CA ARG A 63 -36.68 45.84 -11.91
C ARG A 63 -38.02 45.23 -12.29
N ASP A 64 -38.40 45.31 -13.54
CA ASP A 64 -39.68 44.75 -14.05
C ASP A 64 -39.65 43.24 -13.93
N ILE A 65 -38.53 42.56 -14.27
CA ILE A 65 -38.34 41.12 -14.05
C ILE A 65 -38.44 40.77 -12.53
N ALA A 66 -37.81 41.56 -11.66
CA ALA A 66 -37.88 41.29 -10.23
C ALA A 66 -39.31 41.44 -9.67
N ASN A 67 -40.05 42.46 -10.16
CA ASN A 67 -41.46 42.67 -9.78
C ASN A 67 -42.38 41.59 -10.35
N GLN A 68 -42.14 41.13 -11.56
CA GLN A 68 -42.89 40.06 -12.18
C GLN A 68 -42.69 38.73 -11.41
N VAL A 69 -41.46 38.40 -11.04
CA VAL A 69 -41.15 37.23 -10.19
C VAL A 69 -41.87 37.32 -8.85
N GLU A 70 -41.90 38.51 -8.21
CA GLU A 70 -42.64 38.71 -6.98
C GLU A 70 -44.15 38.48 -7.14
N ALA A 71 -44.71 38.97 -8.23
CA ALA A 71 -46.14 38.79 -8.54
C ALA A 71 -46.49 37.33 -8.83
N GLU A 72 -45.65 36.62 -9.59
CA GLU A 72 -45.84 35.19 -9.87
C GLU A 72 -45.71 34.31 -8.62
N ILE A 73 -44.83 34.64 -7.70
CA ILE A 73 -44.72 33.93 -6.44
C ILE A 73 -45.99 34.12 -5.60
N LYS A 74 -46.55 35.37 -5.55
CA LYS A 74 -47.80 35.63 -4.84
C LYS A 74 -48.98 34.89 -5.41
N ASP A 75 -49.01 34.68 -6.71
CA ASP A 75 -50.09 34.01 -7.39
C ASP A 75 -50.02 32.47 -7.27
N ARG A 76 -48.81 31.93 -7.40
CA ARG A 76 -48.58 30.47 -7.49
C ARG A 76 -48.42 29.75 -6.14
N TYR A 77 -48.00 30.46 -5.09
CA TYR A 77 -47.62 29.85 -3.81
C TYR A 77 -48.48 30.36 -2.66
N ASN A 78 -49.18 29.45 -1.96
CA ASN A 78 -49.88 29.75 -0.73
C ASN A 78 -49.02 29.64 0.54
N GLY A 79 -47.66 29.61 0.38
CA GLY A 79 -46.69 29.50 1.42
C GLY A 79 -45.29 29.89 0.92
N PRO A 80 -44.20 29.53 1.66
CA PRO A 80 -42.85 29.87 1.23
C PRO A 80 -42.51 29.27 -0.13
N ALA A 81 -42.07 30.06 -1.09
CA ALA A 81 -41.58 29.56 -2.37
C ALA A 81 -40.11 29.10 -2.24
N LYS A 82 -39.76 27.97 -2.88
CA LYS A 82 -38.37 27.49 -2.86
C LYS A 82 -37.47 28.43 -3.69
N ILE A 83 -36.27 28.63 -3.23
CA ILE A 83 -35.28 29.50 -3.90
C ILE A 83 -34.98 29.05 -5.34
N GLU A 84 -35.06 27.73 -5.61
CA GLU A 84 -34.91 27.18 -6.95
C GLU A 84 -35.99 27.62 -7.90
N ASP A 85 -37.24 27.68 -7.44
CA ASP A 85 -38.38 28.10 -8.24
C ASP A 85 -38.26 29.59 -8.58
N ILE A 86 -37.82 30.40 -7.61
CA ILE A 86 -37.55 31.84 -7.84
C ILE A 86 -36.47 32.01 -8.90
N GLN A 87 -35.41 31.27 -8.84
CA GLN A 87 -34.32 31.32 -9.79
C GLN A 87 -34.76 30.91 -11.20
N ASN A 88 -35.64 29.91 -11.32
CA ASN A 88 -36.23 29.50 -12.59
C ASN A 88 -37.13 30.62 -13.19
N LEU A 89 -37.91 31.28 -12.34
CA LEU A 89 -38.72 32.41 -12.77
C LEU A 89 -37.87 33.58 -13.26
N VAL A 90 -36.75 33.89 -12.63
CA VAL A 90 -35.79 34.90 -13.08
C VAL A 90 -35.20 34.55 -14.46
N GLU A 91 -34.80 33.30 -14.65
CA GLU A 91 -34.28 32.79 -15.92
C GLU A 91 -35.33 32.94 -17.04
N HIS A 92 -36.56 32.55 -16.73
CA HIS A 92 -37.70 32.68 -17.67
C HIS A 92 -37.97 34.12 -18.05
N GLY A 93 -38.03 35.05 -17.10
CA GLY A 93 -38.19 36.47 -17.36
C GLY A 93 -37.08 37.07 -18.23
N LEU A 94 -35.81 36.69 -17.99
CA LEU A 94 -34.68 37.12 -18.83
C LEU A 94 -34.80 36.61 -20.27
N ILE A 95 -35.35 35.38 -20.47
CA ILE A 95 -35.58 34.82 -21.82
C ILE A 95 -36.75 35.52 -22.52
N GLU A 96 -37.85 35.77 -21.81
CA GLU A 96 -39.02 36.47 -22.35
C GLU A 96 -38.69 37.89 -22.79
N ASP A 97 -37.83 38.57 -22.06
CA ASP A 97 -37.34 39.89 -22.39
C ASP A 97 -36.19 39.91 -23.42
N HIS A 98 -35.94 38.77 -24.07
CA HIS A 98 -34.91 38.57 -25.13
C HIS A 98 -33.48 38.83 -24.67
N LEU A 99 -33.17 38.74 -23.37
CA LEU A 99 -31.84 38.89 -22.79
C LEU A 99 -31.09 37.58 -22.77
N TYR A 100 -31.06 36.85 -23.88
CA TYR A 100 -30.54 35.48 -23.97
C TYR A 100 -29.11 35.29 -23.47
N ASP A 101 -28.21 36.24 -23.75
CA ASP A 101 -26.81 36.15 -23.28
C ASP A 101 -26.72 36.32 -21.76
N VAL A 102 -27.54 37.24 -21.21
CA VAL A 102 -27.62 37.50 -19.77
C VAL A 102 -28.24 36.29 -19.06
N ALA A 103 -29.31 35.71 -19.60
CA ALA A 103 -29.95 34.51 -19.10
C ALA A 103 -28.92 33.36 -19.04
N ARG A 104 -28.15 33.13 -20.11
CA ARG A 104 -27.12 32.09 -20.16
C ARG A 104 -26.02 32.33 -19.13
N THR A 105 -25.57 33.58 -18.95
CA THR A 105 -24.56 33.91 -17.96
C THR A 105 -25.07 33.73 -16.54
N TYR A 106 -26.31 34.15 -16.27
CA TYR A 106 -26.98 33.94 -15.00
C TYR A 106 -27.12 32.44 -14.66
N THR A 107 -27.54 31.64 -15.63
CA THR A 107 -27.67 30.17 -15.47
C THR A 107 -26.32 29.51 -15.24
N ASN A 108 -25.26 29.89 -15.99
CA ASN A 108 -23.90 29.39 -15.79
C ASN A 108 -23.35 29.79 -14.40
N TYR A 109 -23.57 31.04 -13.96
CA TYR A 109 -23.17 31.48 -12.63
C TYR A 109 -23.86 30.65 -11.55
N ARG A 110 -25.17 30.42 -11.68
CA ARG A 110 -25.97 29.57 -10.81
C ARG A 110 -25.40 28.13 -10.74
N LEU A 111 -25.15 27.54 -11.92
CA LEU A 111 -24.59 26.17 -12.01
C LEU A 111 -23.20 26.07 -11.33
N ASN A 112 -22.33 27.04 -11.59
CA ASN A 112 -21.01 27.09 -10.93
C ASN A 112 -21.12 27.22 -9.40
N LYS A 113 -22.06 28.09 -8.93
CA LYS A 113 -22.32 28.21 -7.48
C LYS A 113 -22.90 26.93 -6.87
N ASP A 114 -23.73 26.20 -7.60
CA ASP A 114 -24.26 24.91 -7.15
C ASP A 114 -23.17 23.85 -7.11
N ILE A 115 -22.27 23.84 -8.10
CA ILE A 115 -21.07 22.97 -8.10
C ILE A 115 -20.14 23.31 -6.91
N GLU A 116 -19.86 24.61 -6.67
CA GLU A 116 -19.04 25.02 -5.53
C GLU A 116 -19.66 24.62 -4.17
N ARG A 117 -20.98 24.73 -4.04
CA ARG A 117 -21.70 24.31 -2.84
C ARG A 117 -21.72 22.80 -2.67
N ALA A 118 -21.93 22.05 -3.74
CA ALA A 118 -21.84 20.59 -3.72
C ALA A 118 -20.45 20.15 -3.24
N LYS A 119 -19.37 20.73 -3.78
CA LYS A 119 -17.99 20.48 -3.33
C LYS A 119 -17.78 20.80 -1.84
N ALA A 120 -18.30 21.94 -1.37
CA ALA A 120 -18.19 22.31 0.04
C ALA A 120 -19.01 21.37 0.94
N THR A 121 -20.14 20.86 0.46
CA THR A 121 -20.97 19.88 1.16
C THR A 121 -20.26 18.55 1.24
N ASP A 122 -19.58 18.09 0.16
CA ASP A 122 -18.80 16.86 0.12
C ASP A 122 -17.64 16.87 1.12
N ILE A 123 -16.92 17.99 1.25
CA ILE A 123 -15.84 18.15 2.23
C ILE A 123 -16.42 18.12 3.66
N ASN A 124 -17.49 18.85 3.93
CA ASN A 124 -18.13 18.87 5.25
C ASN A 124 -18.71 17.50 5.62
N GLU A 125 -19.29 16.79 4.65
CA GLU A 125 -19.77 15.42 4.85
C GLU A 125 -18.61 14.46 5.14
N ALA A 126 -17.50 14.53 4.41
CA ALA A 126 -16.32 13.73 4.66
C ALA A 126 -15.74 14.00 6.06
N VAL A 127 -15.67 15.27 6.50
CA VAL A 127 -15.24 15.64 7.84
C VAL A 127 -16.21 15.10 8.90
N ARG A 128 -17.53 15.22 8.69
CA ARG A 128 -18.55 14.69 9.59
C ARG A 128 -18.44 13.18 9.74
N ARG A 129 -18.34 12.44 8.65
CA ARG A 129 -18.15 10.98 8.66
C ARG A 129 -16.89 10.57 9.44
N LEU A 130 -15.81 11.33 9.32
CA LEU A 130 -14.59 11.08 10.09
C LEU A 130 -14.79 11.35 11.60
N VAL A 131 -15.50 12.43 11.96
CA VAL A 131 -15.84 12.74 13.36
C VAL A 131 -16.76 11.67 13.95
N ASP A 132 -17.73 11.19 13.16
CA ASP A 132 -18.67 10.12 13.53
C ASP A 132 -18.00 8.73 13.49
N ARG A 133 -16.69 8.67 13.13
CA ARG A 133 -15.89 7.44 13.04
C ARG A 133 -16.48 6.40 12.07
N ASP A 134 -16.90 6.87 10.90
CA ASP A 134 -17.38 6.00 9.83
C ASP A 134 -16.37 4.87 9.55
N GLU A 135 -16.82 3.62 9.63
CA GLU A 135 -15.97 2.44 9.55
C GLU A 135 -15.21 2.33 8.22
N ALA A 136 -15.83 2.71 7.12
CA ALA A 136 -15.18 2.67 5.81
C ALA A 136 -13.98 3.62 5.73
N LEU A 137 -14.01 4.76 6.44
CA LEU A 137 -12.91 5.71 6.50
C LEU A 137 -11.82 5.29 7.49
N VAL A 138 -12.20 4.84 8.69
CA VAL A 138 -11.23 4.51 9.74
C VAL A 138 -10.56 3.15 9.55
N ARG A 139 -11.18 2.24 8.78
CA ARG A 139 -10.69 0.89 8.49
C ARG A 139 -10.05 0.75 7.10
N GLU A 140 -10.00 1.80 6.30
CA GLU A 140 -9.48 1.75 4.93
C GLU A 140 -8.02 1.24 4.85
N ASN A 141 -7.21 1.56 5.86
CA ASN A 141 -5.81 1.17 5.93
C ASN A 141 -5.49 0.48 7.27
N ALA A 142 -5.33 -0.83 7.24
CA ALA A 142 -5.02 -1.66 8.41
C ALA A 142 -3.67 -1.32 9.10
N ASN A 143 -2.80 -0.51 8.48
CA ASN A 143 -1.53 -0.08 9.07
C ASN A 143 -1.61 1.30 9.75
N LYS A 144 -2.77 1.97 9.69
CA LYS A 144 -3.04 3.24 10.36
C LYS A 144 -3.91 3.02 11.61
N ASP A 145 -3.38 3.32 12.78
CA ASP A 145 -4.14 3.31 14.03
C ASP A 145 -5.00 4.57 14.16
N SER A 146 -6.27 4.49 13.80
CA SER A 146 -7.21 5.60 13.79
C SER A 146 -7.51 6.22 15.16
N ASN A 147 -7.05 5.61 16.27
CA ASN A 147 -7.20 6.14 17.61
C ASN A 147 -6.13 7.18 17.97
N VAL A 148 -5.03 7.22 17.24
CA VAL A 148 -3.89 8.10 17.51
C VAL A 148 -4.09 9.48 16.88
N TYR A 149 -3.86 10.54 17.63
CA TYR A 149 -4.10 11.92 17.18
C TYR A 149 -3.38 12.30 15.89
N SER A 150 -2.14 11.85 15.66
CA SER A 150 -1.44 12.13 14.42
C SER A 150 -2.12 11.46 13.23
N THR A 151 -2.62 10.24 13.40
CA THR A 151 -3.40 9.52 12.38
C THR A 151 -4.75 10.19 12.13
N GLN A 152 -5.44 10.67 13.18
CA GLN A 152 -6.72 11.38 13.00
C GLN A 152 -6.52 12.66 12.17
N ARG A 153 -5.42 13.39 12.35
CA ARG A 153 -5.07 14.55 11.54
C ARG A 153 -4.75 14.18 10.09
N ASP A 154 -4.07 13.07 9.88
CA ASP A 154 -3.76 12.57 8.54
C ASP A 154 -5.03 12.10 7.80
N LEU A 155 -5.93 11.40 8.50
CA LEU A 155 -7.23 11.00 7.96
C LEU A 155 -8.09 12.21 7.57
N LEU A 156 -8.07 13.29 8.38
CA LEU A 156 -8.74 14.54 8.04
C LEU A 156 -8.13 15.18 6.78
N ALA A 157 -6.80 15.25 6.70
CA ALA A 157 -6.12 15.76 5.51
C ALA A 157 -6.42 14.88 4.29
N GLY A 158 -6.44 13.57 4.45
CA GLY A 158 -6.79 12.60 3.41
C GLY A 158 -8.22 12.76 2.91
N ALA A 159 -9.20 12.96 3.80
CA ALA A 159 -10.60 13.19 3.43
C ALA A 159 -10.76 14.46 2.58
N VAL A 160 -10.10 15.55 2.97
CA VAL A 160 -10.10 16.81 2.19
C VAL A 160 -9.37 16.62 0.85
N SER A 161 -8.24 15.92 0.86
CA SER A 161 -7.49 15.61 -0.37
C SER A 161 -8.32 14.79 -1.35
N LYS A 162 -9.02 13.74 -0.90
CA LYS A 162 -9.92 12.92 -1.73
C LYS A 162 -11.04 13.75 -2.33
N ALA A 163 -11.74 14.55 -1.52
CA ALA A 163 -12.81 15.41 -2.01
C ALA A 163 -12.31 16.40 -3.06
N SER A 164 -11.08 16.91 -2.92
CA SER A 164 -10.45 17.82 -3.88
C SER A 164 -9.88 17.10 -5.11
N ALA A 165 -9.39 15.87 -4.95
CA ALA A 165 -8.70 15.11 -5.99
C ALA A 165 -9.55 14.99 -7.27
N PHE A 166 -10.82 14.62 -7.13
CA PHE A 166 -11.71 14.39 -8.26
C PHE A 166 -12.08 15.67 -9.04
N SER A 167 -11.83 16.84 -8.45
CA SER A 167 -11.94 18.11 -9.16
C SER A 167 -10.65 18.52 -9.90
N MET A 168 -9.53 17.89 -9.56
CA MET A 168 -8.24 18.14 -10.20
C MET A 168 -7.96 17.17 -11.35
N LEU A 169 -8.55 15.96 -11.29
CA LEU A 169 -8.43 14.94 -12.32
C LEU A 169 -9.18 15.33 -13.59
N PRO A 170 -8.76 14.85 -14.78
CA PRO A 170 -9.57 14.94 -15.99
C PRO A 170 -10.97 14.34 -15.75
N ASP A 171 -12.02 14.98 -16.30
CA ASP A 171 -13.41 14.55 -16.09
C ASP A 171 -13.66 13.08 -16.41
N ALA A 172 -13.06 12.55 -17.49
CA ALA A 172 -13.18 11.15 -17.86
C ALA A 172 -12.61 10.22 -16.77
N VAL A 173 -11.47 10.58 -16.17
CA VAL A 173 -10.80 9.82 -15.10
C VAL A 173 -11.62 9.88 -13.81
N SER A 174 -12.06 11.08 -13.43
CA SER A 174 -12.90 11.28 -12.24
C SER A 174 -14.20 10.47 -12.33
N ASN A 175 -14.91 10.59 -13.46
CA ASN A 175 -16.15 9.85 -13.72
C ASN A 175 -15.92 8.33 -13.70
N ALA A 176 -14.88 7.81 -14.33
CA ALA A 176 -14.57 6.40 -14.35
C ALA A 176 -14.22 5.85 -12.95
N HIS A 177 -13.50 6.63 -12.14
CA HIS A 177 -13.23 6.28 -10.75
C HIS A 177 -14.52 6.22 -9.92
N MET A 178 -15.35 7.27 -10.02
CA MET A 178 -16.61 7.36 -9.27
C MET A 178 -17.61 6.26 -9.64
N LYS A 179 -17.63 5.85 -10.91
CA LYS A 179 -18.45 4.73 -11.38
C LYS A 179 -17.89 3.35 -11.03
N GLY A 180 -16.61 3.26 -10.63
CA GLY A 180 -15.93 2.00 -10.33
C GLY A 180 -15.39 1.27 -11.56
N ASP A 181 -15.23 1.95 -12.69
CA ASP A 181 -14.62 1.40 -13.90
C ASP A 181 -13.10 1.26 -13.73
N ILE A 182 -12.51 2.23 -13.03
CA ILE A 182 -11.11 2.25 -12.62
C ILE A 182 -10.98 2.68 -11.15
N HIS A 183 -9.80 2.48 -10.58
CA HIS A 183 -9.42 3.07 -9.31
C HIS A 183 -8.15 3.89 -9.44
N PHE A 184 -8.25 5.19 -9.22
CA PHE A 184 -7.10 6.06 -9.04
C PHE A 184 -6.66 5.94 -7.59
N HIS A 185 -5.52 5.24 -7.36
CA HIS A 185 -5.03 4.95 -6.00
C HIS A 185 -4.56 6.19 -5.27
N ASP A 186 -4.56 6.13 -3.93
CA ASP A 186 -3.94 7.11 -3.04
C ASP A 186 -4.42 8.56 -3.27
N ALA A 187 -5.73 8.72 -3.54
CA ALA A 187 -6.35 10.03 -3.73
C ALA A 187 -6.34 10.89 -2.45
N ASP A 188 -6.07 10.28 -1.30
CA ASP A 188 -5.81 10.94 -0.02
C ASP A 188 -4.46 11.68 0.02
N TYR A 189 -3.53 11.38 -0.88
CA TYR A 189 -2.25 12.06 -1.04
C TYR A 189 -2.09 12.73 -2.40
N SER A 190 -2.29 12.00 -3.49
CA SER A 190 -2.12 12.46 -4.87
C SER A 190 -3.49 12.54 -5.58
N PRO A 191 -3.84 13.61 -6.27
CA PRO A 191 -2.98 14.65 -6.85
C PRO A 191 -2.74 15.87 -5.96
N PHE A 192 -3.29 15.96 -4.77
CA PHE A 192 -3.13 17.15 -3.92
C PHE A 192 -1.64 17.44 -3.67
N THR A 193 -0.85 16.44 -3.27
CA THR A 193 0.61 16.52 -3.23
C THR A 193 1.25 15.86 -4.44
N ALA A 194 2.44 16.31 -4.83
CA ALA A 194 3.20 15.75 -5.94
C ALA A 194 4.13 14.60 -5.48
N GLN A 195 3.63 13.72 -4.61
CA GLN A 195 4.37 12.61 -4.03
C GLN A 195 4.38 11.39 -4.96
N SER A 196 5.48 10.62 -4.90
CA SER A 196 5.60 9.30 -5.53
C SER A 196 5.08 8.18 -4.62
N ASN A 197 4.90 7.00 -5.20
CA ASN A 197 4.45 5.81 -4.49
C ASN A 197 5.63 5.07 -3.85
N CYS A 198 5.93 3.85 -4.30
CA CYS A 198 6.97 2.99 -3.73
C CYS A 198 8.37 3.31 -4.29
N SER A 199 9.42 2.94 -3.56
CA SER A 199 10.78 3.22 -3.99
C SER A 199 11.82 2.20 -3.54
N LEU A 200 12.95 2.18 -4.25
CA LEU A 200 14.24 1.63 -3.83
C LEU A 200 15.18 2.82 -3.56
N PRO A 201 15.16 3.44 -2.37
CA PRO A 201 16.07 4.51 -2.04
C PRO A 201 17.52 4.02 -2.01
N ASN A 202 18.44 4.80 -2.47
CA ASN A 202 19.86 4.47 -2.38
C ASN A 202 20.42 4.84 -0.99
N TYR A 203 20.03 4.06 0.01
CA TYR A 203 20.50 4.23 1.39
C TYR A 203 22.01 4.18 1.51
N TRP A 204 22.63 3.38 0.67
CA TRP A 204 24.06 3.09 0.70
C TRP A 204 24.86 4.29 0.23
N ASP A 205 24.41 5.00 -0.83
CA ASP A 205 24.98 6.29 -1.22
C ASP A 205 24.84 7.33 -0.10
N MET A 206 23.69 7.36 0.57
CA MET A 206 23.45 8.31 1.67
C MET A 206 24.39 8.02 2.85
N LEU A 207 24.55 6.76 3.26
CA LEU A 207 25.47 6.38 4.33
C LEU A 207 26.93 6.64 3.97
N ALA A 208 27.33 6.36 2.72
CA ALA A 208 28.71 6.53 2.28
C ALA A 208 29.12 8.01 2.13
N ASN A 209 28.23 8.83 1.52
CA ASN A 209 28.54 10.21 1.13
C ASN A 209 27.92 11.27 2.05
N GLY A 210 27.20 10.85 3.09
CA GLY A 210 26.52 11.74 4.02
C GLY A 210 25.22 12.32 3.46
N PHE A 211 24.39 12.81 4.35
CA PHE A 211 23.07 13.37 4.09
C PHE A 211 22.70 14.37 5.18
N THR A 212 21.55 15.05 5.02
CA THR A 212 21.03 15.94 6.06
C THR A 212 19.59 15.56 6.38
N LEU A 213 19.26 15.39 7.65
CA LEU A 213 17.89 15.23 8.15
C LEU A 213 17.52 16.41 9.05
N GLY A 214 16.49 17.15 8.66
CA GLY A 214 16.15 18.40 9.34
C GLY A 214 17.33 19.36 9.36
N ASN A 215 17.83 19.66 10.56
CA ASN A 215 18.98 20.55 10.76
C ASN A 215 20.31 19.80 11.03
N ALA A 216 20.29 18.47 10.98
CA ALA A 216 21.44 17.65 11.34
C ALA A 216 22.17 17.11 10.10
N PRO A 217 23.39 17.59 9.77
CA PRO A 217 24.25 16.96 8.79
C PRO A 217 24.81 15.65 9.37
N MET A 218 24.70 14.57 8.63
CA MET A 218 25.15 13.23 9.00
C MET A 218 26.31 12.81 8.11
N GLY A 219 27.40 12.37 8.73
CA GLY A 219 28.55 11.78 8.03
C GLY A 219 28.44 10.27 7.90
N SER A 220 29.40 9.67 7.17
CA SER A 220 29.48 8.21 7.02
C SER A 220 29.65 7.53 8.38
N PRO A 221 28.88 6.45 8.69
CA PRO A 221 29.00 5.75 9.97
C PRO A 221 30.32 4.98 10.07
N ASN A 222 30.83 4.87 11.28
CA ASN A 222 32.05 4.15 11.61
C ASN A 222 31.81 2.84 12.37
N SER A 223 30.54 2.41 12.49
CA SER A 223 30.14 1.15 13.09
C SER A 223 28.81 0.69 12.52
N ILE A 224 28.51 -0.63 12.65
CA ILE A 224 27.23 -1.19 12.23
C ILE A 224 26.06 -0.64 13.06
N SER A 225 26.26 -0.35 14.33
CA SER A 225 25.22 0.22 15.20
C SER A 225 24.81 1.62 14.75
N ILE A 226 25.79 2.47 14.38
CA ILE A 226 25.50 3.80 13.85
C ILE A 226 24.83 3.69 12.46
N ALA A 227 25.31 2.79 11.60
CA ALA A 227 24.71 2.55 10.29
C ALA A 227 23.24 2.12 10.41
N ALA A 228 22.92 1.15 11.29
CA ALA A 228 21.56 0.70 11.55
C ALA A 228 20.66 1.82 12.10
N THR A 229 21.18 2.70 12.95
CA THR A 229 20.44 3.85 13.46
C THR A 229 20.19 4.89 12.37
N GLN A 230 21.21 5.24 11.59
CA GLN A 230 21.06 6.22 10.51
C GLN A 230 20.08 5.74 9.41
N ILE A 231 20.14 4.46 9.02
CA ILE A 231 19.25 3.94 8.00
C ILE A 231 17.78 3.97 8.46
N THR A 232 17.48 3.70 9.73
CA THR A 232 16.12 3.80 10.26
C THR A 232 15.61 5.25 10.30
N GLN A 233 16.48 6.21 10.54
CA GLN A 233 16.15 7.64 10.45
C GLN A 233 15.85 8.05 9.01
N ILE A 234 16.65 7.59 8.03
CA ILE A 234 16.39 7.81 6.60
C ILE A 234 15.05 7.17 6.21
N MET A 235 14.81 5.91 6.61
CA MET A 235 13.56 5.19 6.35
C MET A 235 12.33 5.96 6.83
N LYS A 236 12.42 6.56 8.01
CA LYS A 236 11.34 7.37 8.58
C LYS A 236 11.09 8.64 7.75
N ASP A 237 12.13 9.31 7.30
CA ASP A 237 12.01 10.55 6.52
C ASP A 237 11.53 10.27 5.09
N VAL A 238 12.03 9.21 4.45
CA VAL A 238 11.51 8.71 3.17
C VAL A 238 10.03 8.39 3.27
N ALA A 239 9.59 7.65 4.32
CA ALA A 239 8.17 7.32 4.54
C ALA A 239 7.29 8.55 4.83
N SER A 240 7.87 9.67 5.28
CA SER A 240 7.17 10.95 5.43
C SER A 240 7.10 11.75 4.12
N SER A 241 7.90 11.38 3.12
CA SER A 241 8.07 12.09 1.86
C SER A 241 7.41 11.39 0.66
N GLN A 242 6.94 10.16 0.84
CA GLN A 242 6.20 9.36 -0.14
C GLN A 242 5.06 8.62 0.55
N TYR A 243 4.06 8.10 -0.20
CA TYR A 243 2.93 7.42 0.41
C TYR A 243 3.03 5.88 0.35
N GLY A 244 3.87 5.31 -0.53
CA GLY A 244 4.07 3.87 -0.64
C GLY A 244 5.23 3.33 0.19
N GLY A 245 5.54 2.05 -0.02
CA GLY A 245 6.61 1.34 0.66
C GLY A 245 8.00 1.65 0.11
N GLN A 246 9.02 1.29 0.89
CA GLN A 246 10.43 1.45 0.54
C GLN A 246 11.19 0.18 0.87
N THR A 247 12.28 -0.07 0.15
CA THR A 247 13.08 -1.28 0.34
C THR A 247 14.57 -0.97 0.46
N ALA A 248 15.20 -1.52 1.51
CA ALA A 248 16.64 -1.61 1.60
C ALA A 248 17.09 -2.89 0.88
N ASN A 249 17.65 -2.71 -0.32
CA ASN A 249 18.09 -3.80 -1.18
C ASN A 249 19.49 -4.28 -0.78
N ARG A 250 19.75 -5.60 -0.83
CA ARG A 250 21.06 -6.22 -0.54
C ARG A 250 21.66 -5.78 0.80
N ALA A 251 20.81 -5.74 1.85
CA ALA A 251 21.18 -5.15 3.14
C ALA A 251 22.36 -5.87 3.80
N ASP A 252 22.46 -7.20 3.69
CA ASP A 252 23.55 -8.01 4.25
C ASP A 252 24.93 -7.63 3.68
N GLU A 253 25.04 -7.44 2.37
CA GLU A 253 26.29 -7.07 1.71
C GLU A 253 26.75 -5.66 2.10
N HIS A 254 25.82 -4.72 2.17
CA HIS A 254 26.14 -3.33 2.47
C HIS A 254 26.42 -3.08 3.96
N PHE A 255 25.69 -3.71 4.85
CA PHE A 255 26.00 -3.63 6.29
C PHE A 255 27.32 -4.33 6.65
N ALA A 256 27.76 -5.31 5.85
CA ALA A 256 29.04 -6.01 6.05
C ALA A 256 30.22 -5.04 6.08
N GLU A 257 30.19 -3.95 5.30
CA GLU A 257 31.23 -2.92 5.31
C GLU A 257 31.39 -2.27 6.69
N TYR A 258 30.28 -1.99 7.36
CA TYR A 258 30.26 -1.36 8.68
C TYR A 258 30.55 -2.36 9.79
N ALA A 259 30.16 -3.61 9.66
CA ALA A 259 30.51 -4.69 10.55
C ALA A 259 32.02 -4.97 10.52
N LYS A 260 32.65 -4.85 9.34
CA LYS A 260 34.10 -4.96 9.19
C LYS A 260 34.84 -3.86 9.93
N LYS A 261 34.34 -2.60 9.90
CA LYS A 261 34.93 -1.50 10.69
C LYS A 261 34.91 -1.79 12.20
N ASP A 262 33.82 -2.41 12.69
CA ASP A 262 33.73 -2.84 14.08
C ASP A 262 34.72 -3.98 14.37
N TYR A 263 34.85 -4.95 13.45
CA TYR A 263 35.83 -6.01 13.59
C TYR A 263 37.28 -5.48 13.68
N ASP A 264 37.65 -4.57 12.80
CA ASP A 264 39.01 -3.96 12.81
C ASP A 264 39.27 -3.25 14.15
N LYS A 265 38.31 -2.50 14.66
CA LYS A 265 38.36 -1.88 15.98
C LYS A 265 38.47 -2.90 17.12
N PHE A 266 37.70 -3.97 17.07
CA PHE A 266 37.76 -5.02 18.11
C PHE A 266 39.09 -5.80 18.02
N LEU A 267 39.65 -5.96 16.85
CA LEU A 267 40.98 -6.56 16.68
C LEU A 267 42.10 -5.70 17.31
N GLU A 268 42.01 -4.37 17.16
CA GLU A 268 42.92 -3.43 17.84
C GLU A 268 42.76 -3.58 19.38
N GLN A 269 41.54 -3.62 19.90
CA GLN A 269 41.27 -3.85 21.31
C GLN A 269 41.78 -5.23 21.78
N ALA A 270 41.70 -6.26 20.93
CA ALA A 270 42.23 -7.57 21.25
C ALA A 270 43.74 -7.55 21.41
N HIS A 271 44.49 -6.75 20.64
CA HIS A 271 45.90 -6.53 20.82
C HIS A 271 46.24 -5.84 22.17
N GLU A 272 45.38 -4.92 22.65
CA GLU A 272 45.56 -4.28 23.94
C GLU A 272 45.28 -5.25 25.10
N ILE A 273 44.24 -6.10 25.01
CA ILE A 273 43.82 -7.03 26.02
C ILE A 273 44.75 -8.27 26.04
N MET A 274 45.28 -8.66 24.89
CA MET A 274 46.17 -9.80 24.68
C MET A 274 47.49 -9.31 24.02
N PRO A 275 48.40 -8.66 24.79
CA PRO A 275 49.70 -8.20 24.27
C PRO A 275 50.56 -9.38 23.82
N ASP A 276 51.63 -9.11 23.08
CA ASP A 276 52.46 -10.13 22.42
C ASP A 276 53.18 -11.10 23.39
N ASP A 277 53.36 -10.66 24.61
CA ASP A 277 54.01 -11.45 25.70
C ASP A 277 52.99 -12.19 26.57
N LEU A 278 51.69 -12.13 26.25
CA LEU A 278 50.65 -12.77 27.05
C LEU A 278 50.73 -14.31 26.90
N PRO A 279 50.74 -15.08 28.00
CA PRO A 279 50.63 -16.54 27.94
C PRO A 279 49.38 -17.01 27.23
N ILE A 280 49.51 -18.03 26.37
CA ILE A 280 48.43 -18.57 25.53
C ILE A 280 47.22 -19.02 26.38
N GLU A 281 47.49 -19.63 27.53
CA GLU A 281 46.40 -20.07 28.43
C GLU A 281 45.56 -18.90 28.96
N ILE A 282 46.18 -17.73 29.16
CA ILE A 282 45.44 -16.52 29.58
C ILE A 282 44.66 -15.94 28.38
N ALA A 283 45.21 -15.91 27.17
CA ALA A 283 44.52 -15.50 25.96
C ALA A 283 43.30 -16.42 25.66
N GLU A 284 43.47 -17.74 25.79
CA GLU A 284 42.36 -18.68 25.68
C GLU A 284 41.29 -18.47 26.73
N ARG A 285 41.67 -18.06 27.95
CA ARG A 285 40.71 -17.70 29.00
C ARG A 285 39.95 -16.44 28.59
N GLN A 286 40.57 -15.41 27.98
CA GLN A 286 39.87 -14.21 27.51
C GLN A 286 38.84 -14.56 26.44
N VAL A 287 39.19 -15.42 25.49
CA VAL A 287 38.24 -15.89 24.45
C VAL A 287 37.08 -16.66 25.10
N ARG A 288 37.34 -17.58 26.04
CA ARG A 288 36.28 -18.31 26.77
C ARG A 288 35.37 -17.35 27.56
N MET A 289 35.93 -16.30 28.17
CA MET A 289 35.14 -15.30 28.89
C MET A 289 34.27 -14.51 27.92
N ALA A 290 34.81 -14.06 26.78
CA ALA A 290 34.04 -13.36 25.74
C ALA A 290 32.85 -14.22 25.25
N LYS A 291 33.11 -15.50 25.01
CA LYS A 291 32.09 -16.47 24.60
C LYS A 291 31.01 -16.72 25.68
N ALA A 292 31.41 -16.77 26.97
CA ALA A 292 30.49 -16.96 28.09
C ALA A 292 29.54 -15.74 28.30
N VAL A 293 29.96 -14.56 27.85
CA VAL A 293 29.18 -13.29 27.90
C VAL A 293 28.42 -13.06 26.62
N GLU A 294 28.60 -13.93 25.61
CA GLU A 294 27.82 -13.87 24.38
C GLU A 294 26.31 -13.91 24.75
N PRO A 295 25.50 -13.01 24.21
CA PRO A 295 24.16 -12.86 24.75
C PRO A 295 23.38 -14.16 24.71
N LYS A 296 22.76 -14.55 25.84
CA LYS A 296 21.81 -15.69 25.86
C LYS A 296 20.70 -15.59 24.82
N ARG A 297 20.45 -14.38 24.31
CA ARG A 297 19.52 -14.06 23.21
C ARG A 297 19.93 -14.67 21.87
N LEU A 298 21.20 -15.02 21.66
CA LEU A 298 21.62 -15.81 20.50
C LEU A 298 21.24 -17.29 20.66
N HIS A 299 20.87 -17.70 21.88
CA HIS A 299 20.50 -19.06 22.26
C HIS A 299 19.23 -19.06 23.12
N PHE A 300 18.19 -18.29 22.74
CA PHE A 300 17.00 -18.12 23.55
C PHE A 300 16.07 -19.35 23.58
N GLU A 301 16.24 -20.27 22.67
CA GLU A 301 15.52 -21.55 22.65
C GLU A 301 16.38 -22.64 23.29
N LYS A 302 15.81 -23.42 24.23
CA LYS A 302 16.53 -24.46 24.97
C LYS A 302 17.20 -25.48 24.06
N ASP A 303 16.60 -25.79 22.94
CA ASP A 303 17.01 -26.86 22.02
C ASP A 303 17.81 -26.37 20.82
N ARG A 304 18.06 -25.06 20.71
CA ARG A 304 18.86 -24.52 19.62
C ARG A 304 20.33 -24.85 19.82
N PRO A 305 21.00 -25.45 18.82
CA PRO A 305 22.43 -25.77 18.94
C PRO A 305 23.24 -24.48 19.13
N ALA A 306 24.30 -24.60 19.91
CA ALA A 306 25.25 -23.51 20.10
C ALA A 306 25.81 -23.08 18.74
N LEU A 307 26.03 -21.76 18.55
CA LEU A 307 26.68 -21.25 17.36
C LEU A 307 28.04 -21.94 17.17
N PRO A 308 28.43 -22.23 15.91
CA PRO A 308 29.76 -22.80 15.64
C PRO A 308 30.86 -22.01 16.31
N MET A 309 31.92 -22.66 16.74
CA MET A 309 33.11 -21.99 17.23
C MET A 309 33.66 -21.09 16.13
N ASP A 310 33.93 -19.80 16.47
CA ASP A 310 34.61 -18.93 15.53
C ASP A 310 36.01 -19.50 15.22
N GLU A 311 36.37 -19.48 13.94
CA GLU A 311 37.68 -19.79 13.45
C GLU A 311 38.41 -18.50 13.07
N PRO A 312 39.72 -18.39 13.19
CA PRO A 312 40.47 -17.25 12.72
C PRO A 312 40.34 -17.12 11.18
N PHE A 313 40.45 -15.94 10.65
CA PHE A 313 40.51 -15.72 9.20
C PHE A 313 41.80 -16.29 8.64
N ASP A 314 42.92 -16.01 9.33
CA ASP A 314 44.25 -16.59 9.00
C ASP A 314 44.57 -17.75 9.92
N LYS A 315 44.34 -18.99 9.43
CA LYS A 315 44.69 -20.22 10.14
C LYS A 315 46.20 -20.52 10.19
N THR A 316 47.01 -19.76 9.42
CA THR A 316 48.45 -19.92 9.36
C THR A 316 49.22 -18.97 10.31
N SER A 317 48.54 -17.97 10.86
CA SER A 317 49.09 -17.06 11.88
C SER A 317 49.42 -17.79 13.18
N ASP A 318 50.20 -17.15 14.04
CA ASP A 318 50.51 -17.72 15.36
C ASP A 318 49.26 -17.84 16.23
N ARG A 319 49.32 -18.69 17.24
CA ARG A 319 48.18 -19.01 18.10
C ARG A 319 47.59 -17.81 18.82
N LEU A 320 48.43 -16.84 19.22
CA LEU A 320 47.98 -15.63 19.89
C LEU A 320 47.15 -14.77 18.96
N GLN A 321 47.67 -14.60 17.73
CA GLN A 321 46.94 -13.84 16.71
C GLN A 321 45.58 -14.50 16.32
N GLN A 322 45.58 -15.81 16.19
CA GLN A 322 44.33 -16.56 16.02
C GLN A 322 43.32 -16.32 17.15
N LEU A 323 43.77 -16.28 18.40
CA LEU A 323 42.89 -16.01 19.54
C LEU A 323 42.39 -14.55 19.56
N ARG A 324 43.20 -13.58 19.14
CA ARG A 324 42.76 -12.18 18.95
C ARG A 324 41.65 -12.06 17.89
N GLU A 325 41.82 -12.71 16.73
CA GLU A 325 40.85 -12.72 15.67
C GLU A 325 39.53 -13.40 16.12
N ILE A 326 39.59 -14.52 16.82
CA ILE A 326 38.41 -15.20 17.36
C ILE A 326 37.68 -14.28 18.36
N TRP A 327 38.42 -13.61 19.24
CA TRP A 327 37.84 -12.67 20.20
C TRP A 327 37.14 -11.50 19.50
N ALA A 328 37.81 -10.91 18.49
CA ALA A 328 37.24 -9.82 17.70
C ALA A 328 35.95 -10.26 16.97
N LYS A 329 35.92 -11.45 16.38
CA LYS A 329 34.71 -12.04 15.76
C LYS A 329 33.56 -12.19 16.74
N ILE A 330 33.83 -12.67 17.96
CA ILE A 330 32.79 -12.78 19.01
C ILE A 330 32.18 -11.42 19.34
N GLN A 331 33.02 -10.37 19.51
CA GLN A 331 32.53 -9.00 19.77
C GLN A 331 31.75 -8.43 18.58
N THR A 332 32.24 -8.67 17.36
CA THR A 332 31.56 -8.21 16.12
C THR A 332 30.21 -8.89 15.94
N ARG A 333 30.09 -10.20 16.16
CA ARG A 333 28.82 -10.92 16.13
C ARG A 333 27.80 -10.31 17.08
N LYS A 334 28.23 -9.99 18.30
CA LYS A 334 27.37 -9.31 19.27
C LYS A 334 26.92 -7.94 18.77
N ALA A 335 27.85 -7.14 18.22
CA ALA A 335 27.53 -5.82 17.68
C ALA A 335 26.55 -5.90 16.50
N ILE A 336 26.73 -6.87 15.60
CA ILE A 336 25.80 -7.16 14.48
C ILE A 336 24.41 -7.51 15.02
N TYR A 337 24.33 -8.43 15.97
CA TYR A 337 23.04 -8.85 16.53
C TYR A 337 22.31 -7.68 17.19
N ASP A 338 23.00 -6.90 18.03
CA ASP A 338 22.43 -5.75 18.73
C ASP A 338 22.00 -4.64 17.73
N ALA A 339 22.75 -4.45 16.65
CA ALA A 339 22.41 -3.48 15.58
C ALA A 339 21.14 -3.91 14.82
N MET A 340 21.01 -5.16 14.40
CA MET A 340 19.83 -5.68 13.71
C MET A 340 18.60 -5.68 14.62
N GLN A 341 18.76 -6.00 15.90
CA GLN A 341 17.69 -5.87 16.89
C GLN A 341 17.23 -4.43 17.03
N THR A 342 18.17 -3.48 17.14
CA THR A 342 17.86 -2.06 17.25
C THR A 342 17.09 -1.57 16.02
N MET A 343 17.50 -1.97 14.82
CA MET A 343 16.82 -1.63 13.57
C MET A 343 15.39 -2.13 13.56
N GLU A 344 15.13 -3.39 13.91
CA GLU A 344 13.79 -3.97 13.94
C GLU A 344 12.88 -3.27 14.96
N TYR A 345 13.40 -2.99 16.17
CA TYR A 345 12.66 -2.25 17.20
C TYR A 345 12.35 -0.81 16.75
N GLN A 346 13.32 -0.09 16.19
CA GLN A 346 13.12 1.29 15.75
C GLN A 346 12.10 1.41 14.62
N ILE A 347 12.08 0.48 13.67
CA ILE A 347 11.08 0.45 12.60
C ILE A 347 9.67 0.27 13.17
N ASN A 348 9.48 -0.62 14.15
CA ASN A 348 8.16 -0.91 14.72
C ASN A 348 7.70 0.14 15.76
N SER A 349 8.62 0.79 16.46
CA SER A 349 8.31 1.78 17.50
C SER A 349 8.17 3.21 16.99
N ASN A 350 8.79 3.54 15.86
CA ASN A 350 8.78 4.88 15.30
C ASN A 350 7.59 5.07 14.36
N ARG A 351 6.72 6.01 14.67
CA ARG A 351 5.65 6.46 13.78
C ARG A 351 6.16 7.60 12.91
N VAL A 352 5.76 7.62 11.64
CA VAL A 352 6.01 8.73 10.72
C VAL A 352 5.01 9.88 10.97
N SER A 353 5.17 10.98 10.25
CA SER A 353 4.36 12.19 10.44
C SER A 353 2.85 11.96 10.31
N ASN A 354 2.43 11.00 9.49
CA ASN A 354 1.03 10.59 9.28
C ASN A 354 0.52 9.54 10.28
N GLY A 355 1.30 9.21 11.32
CA GLY A 355 0.90 8.31 12.40
C GLY A 355 1.01 6.81 12.09
N GLN A 356 1.40 6.42 10.88
CA GLN A 356 1.61 5.01 10.52
C GLN A 356 3.02 4.52 10.85
N THR A 357 3.20 3.21 10.95
CA THR A 357 4.53 2.58 10.94
C THR A 357 5.11 2.66 9.52
N PRO A 358 6.40 2.95 9.33
CA PRO A 358 7.01 2.98 8.00
C PRO A 358 6.85 1.64 7.27
N PHE A 359 6.37 1.66 6.04
CA PHE A 359 6.31 0.47 5.18
C PHE A 359 7.69 0.15 4.63
N VAL A 360 8.42 -0.70 5.31
CA VAL A 360 9.81 -1.04 4.99
C VAL A 360 9.93 -2.51 4.64
N THR A 361 10.66 -2.78 3.58
CA THR A 361 11.14 -4.11 3.19
C THR A 361 12.66 -4.15 3.29
N VAL A 362 13.20 -5.26 3.75
CA VAL A 362 14.64 -5.54 3.78
C VAL A 362 14.90 -6.76 2.92
N GLY A 363 15.62 -6.56 1.81
CA GLY A 363 16.08 -7.61 0.90
C GLY A 363 17.51 -8.01 1.24
N PHE A 364 17.79 -9.31 1.36
CA PHE A 364 19.09 -9.87 1.71
C PHE A 364 19.22 -11.33 1.27
N GLY A 365 20.38 -11.96 1.44
CA GLY A 365 20.62 -13.38 1.19
C GLY A 365 21.73 -13.71 0.22
N LEU A 366 22.37 -12.72 -0.41
CA LEU A 366 23.39 -12.94 -1.44
C LEU A 366 24.85 -12.89 -0.92
N GLY A 367 25.09 -12.21 0.19
CA GLY A 367 26.43 -12.07 0.75
C GLY A 367 26.96 -13.40 1.32
N THR A 368 28.15 -13.82 0.90
CA THR A 368 28.76 -15.09 1.30
C THR A 368 29.98 -14.95 2.22
N ASP A 369 30.47 -13.73 2.42
CA ASP A 369 31.52 -13.47 3.38
C ASP A 369 31.02 -13.58 4.82
N TRP A 370 31.95 -13.74 5.77
CA TRP A 370 31.59 -13.97 7.18
C TRP A 370 30.68 -12.86 7.75
N PHE A 371 30.94 -11.59 7.42
CA PHE A 371 30.16 -10.47 7.97
C PHE A 371 28.73 -10.47 7.45
N ALA A 372 28.55 -10.64 6.14
CA ALA A 372 27.25 -10.72 5.51
C ALA A 372 26.45 -11.93 6.02
N ARG A 373 27.07 -13.09 6.20
CA ARG A 373 26.45 -14.28 6.77
C ARG A 373 25.97 -14.04 8.21
N GLU A 374 26.80 -13.39 9.05
CA GLU A 374 26.41 -13.08 10.44
C GLU A 374 25.27 -12.03 10.50
N ILE A 375 25.21 -11.10 9.54
CA ILE A 375 24.09 -10.17 9.42
C ILE A 375 22.80 -10.91 9.05
N GLN A 376 22.84 -11.80 8.04
CA GLN A 376 21.68 -12.63 7.66
C GLN A 376 21.20 -13.46 8.86
N ARG A 377 22.10 -14.09 9.57
CA ARG A 377 21.83 -14.87 10.79
C ARG A 377 21.18 -13.99 11.87
N ALA A 378 21.72 -12.82 12.11
CA ALA A 378 21.18 -11.89 13.12
C ALA A 378 19.78 -11.40 12.77
N ILE A 379 19.49 -11.11 11.48
CA ILE A 379 18.15 -10.75 11.01
C ILE A 379 17.15 -11.87 11.32
N PHE A 380 17.46 -13.12 10.98
CA PHE A 380 16.59 -14.25 11.25
C PHE A 380 16.40 -14.51 12.74
N LEU A 381 17.48 -14.52 13.54
CA LEU A 381 17.41 -14.78 14.97
C LEU A 381 16.59 -13.72 15.72
N ASN A 382 16.72 -12.45 15.35
CA ASN A 382 15.91 -11.39 15.92
C ASN A 382 14.43 -11.56 15.56
N ARG A 383 14.11 -11.87 14.28
CA ARG A 383 12.74 -12.12 13.84
C ARG A 383 12.13 -13.34 14.52
N ILE A 384 12.84 -14.47 14.61
CA ILE A 384 12.36 -15.67 15.31
C ILE A 384 12.06 -15.36 16.77
N ARG A 385 12.94 -14.62 17.43
CA ARG A 385 12.74 -14.20 18.81
C ARG A 385 11.49 -13.33 18.98
N GLY A 386 11.21 -12.42 18.05
CA GLY A 386 10.12 -11.44 18.14
C GLY A 386 10.39 -10.30 19.11
N LEU A 387 9.44 -9.39 19.22
CA LEU A 387 9.53 -8.14 19.98
C LEU A 387 9.04 -8.32 21.42
N GLY A 388 9.75 -7.71 22.34
CA GLY A 388 9.37 -7.68 23.77
C GLY A 388 9.56 -9.01 24.49
N SER A 389 9.05 -9.08 25.74
CA SER A 389 9.09 -10.27 26.59
C SER A 389 8.11 -11.37 26.17
N GLU A 390 7.06 -10.97 25.44
CA GLU A 390 5.99 -11.85 24.96
C GLU A 390 6.25 -12.36 23.53
N HIS A 391 7.38 -11.94 22.93
CA HIS A 391 7.81 -12.39 21.61
C HIS A 391 6.81 -12.10 20.48
N HIS A 392 6.23 -10.87 20.48
CA HIS A 392 5.31 -10.46 19.43
C HIS A 392 5.94 -10.54 18.03
N THR A 393 5.17 -11.00 17.06
CA THR A 393 5.61 -11.00 15.67
C THR A 393 5.76 -9.56 15.17
N ALA A 394 6.95 -9.20 14.69
CA ALA A 394 7.21 -7.90 14.09
C ALA A 394 6.51 -7.80 12.72
N ILE A 395 5.65 -6.79 12.56
CA ILE A 395 4.98 -6.53 11.28
C ILE A 395 5.97 -6.00 10.25
N PHE A 396 6.86 -5.10 10.68
CA PHE A 396 7.93 -4.52 9.86
C PHE A 396 9.32 -4.74 10.47
N PRO A 397 10.38 -4.71 9.66
CA PRO A 397 10.37 -4.72 8.19
C PRO A 397 9.80 -6.04 7.63
N LYS A 398 9.19 -5.97 6.44
CA LYS A 398 9.00 -7.18 5.63
C LYS A 398 10.37 -7.74 5.29
N LEU A 399 10.60 -9.01 5.53
CA LEU A 399 11.84 -9.70 5.18
C LEU A 399 11.66 -10.39 3.82
N VAL A 400 12.58 -10.17 2.91
CA VAL A 400 12.63 -10.84 1.59
C VAL A 400 14.00 -11.47 1.43
N PHE A 401 14.01 -12.82 1.44
CA PHE A 401 15.23 -13.60 1.32
C PHE A 401 15.44 -14.03 -0.12
N THR A 402 16.61 -13.76 -0.67
CA THR A 402 16.96 -14.14 -2.03
C THR A 402 17.56 -15.53 -2.05
N ILE A 403 16.97 -16.43 -2.82
CA ILE A 403 17.50 -17.77 -3.10
C ILE A 403 18.18 -17.75 -4.46
N LYS A 404 19.43 -18.28 -4.50
CA LYS A 404 20.27 -18.30 -5.70
C LYS A 404 21.11 -19.56 -5.75
N HIS A 405 21.18 -20.20 -6.91
CA HIS A 405 22.07 -21.33 -7.15
C HIS A 405 23.54 -20.94 -6.93
N GLY A 406 24.31 -21.80 -6.27
CA GLY A 406 25.70 -21.57 -5.91
C GLY A 406 25.91 -20.62 -4.74
N VAL A 407 24.83 -20.14 -4.10
CA VAL A 407 24.86 -19.28 -2.92
C VAL A 407 24.17 -19.95 -1.74
N ASN A 408 22.90 -20.32 -1.87
CA ASN A 408 22.10 -20.86 -0.78
C ASN A 408 20.96 -21.78 -1.23
N ALA A 409 20.82 -22.07 -2.53
CA ALA A 409 19.72 -22.87 -3.04
C ALA A 409 19.89 -24.35 -2.70
N ASP A 410 21.09 -24.87 -2.90
CA ASP A 410 21.37 -26.31 -2.93
C ASP A 410 22.18 -26.76 -1.71
N PRO A 411 22.01 -28.03 -1.26
CA PRO A 411 22.88 -28.62 -0.26
C PRO A 411 24.35 -28.56 -0.69
N GLY A 412 25.20 -27.93 0.07
CA GLY A 412 26.61 -27.71 -0.27
C GLY A 412 26.94 -26.31 -0.70
N ASP A 413 25.95 -25.48 -0.97
CA ASP A 413 26.17 -24.04 -1.16
C ASP A 413 26.64 -23.36 0.13
N PRO A 414 27.46 -22.28 0.01
CA PRO A 414 28.08 -21.65 1.19
C PRO A 414 27.10 -21.14 2.25
N ASN A 415 25.89 -20.78 1.86
CA ASN A 415 24.83 -20.24 2.71
C ASN A 415 23.59 -21.15 2.80
N TYR A 416 23.69 -22.44 2.49
CA TYR A 416 22.57 -23.35 2.58
C TYR A 416 22.03 -23.46 4.03
N ASP A 417 22.91 -23.38 5.04
CA ASP A 417 22.52 -23.32 6.45
C ASP A 417 21.62 -22.10 6.76
N LEU A 418 21.80 -21.00 6.07
CA LEU A 418 20.96 -19.81 6.20
C LEU A 418 19.60 -19.98 5.50
N LYS A 419 19.49 -20.77 4.42
CA LYS A 419 18.20 -21.19 3.86
C LYS A 419 17.43 -22.04 4.88
N GLN A 420 18.09 -22.95 5.59
CA GLN A 420 17.44 -23.74 6.65
C GLN A 420 16.95 -22.85 7.79
N LEU A 421 17.71 -21.83 8.19
CA LEU A 421 17.29 -20.86 9.19
C LEU A 421 16.14 -19.97 8.68
N ALA A 422 16.13 -19.64 7.37
CA ALA A 422 15.03 -18.92 6.72
C ALA A 422 13.72 -19.72 6.75
N LEU A 423 13.76 -21.03 6.49
CA LEU A 423 12.62 -21.94 6.59
C LEU A 423 12.06 -21.98 8.02
N GLU A 424 12.93 -22.12 9.01
CA GLU A 424 12.55 -22.07 10.43
C GLU A 424 11.87 -20.71 10.75
N CYS A 425 12.45 -19.62 10.30
CA CYS A 425 11.89 -18.29 10.51
C CYS A 425 10.52 -18.14 9.84
N ALA A 426 10.37 -18.59 8.59
CA ALA A 426 9.13 -18.50 7.84
C ALA A 426 7.99 -19.28 8.51
N THR A 427 8.26 -20.49 8.99
CA THR A 427 7.26 -21.32 9.68
C THR A 427 6.83 -20.76 11.03
N LYS A 428 7.68 -19.95 11.69
CA LYS A 428 7.39 -19.34 13.00
C LYS A 428 6.86 -17.92 12.92
N ARG A 429 7.17 -17.17 11.86
CA ARG A 429 6.91 -15.73 11.77
C ARG A 429 6.32 -15.27 10.44
N MET A 430 5.97 -16.19 9.56
CA MET A 430 5.42 -15.92 8.21
C MET A 430 6.38 -15.12 7.29
N TYR A 431 7.51 -14.68 7.80
CA TYR A 431 8.63 -14.08 7.08
C TYR A 431 9.92 -14.89 7.28
N PRO A 432 10.82 -14.94 6.30
CA PRO A 432 10.85 -14.14 5.07
C PRO A 432 9.90 -14.67 3.98
N ASP A 433 9.46 -13.77 3.09
CA ASP A 433 9.08 -14.17 1.74
C ASP A 433 10.35 -14.45 0.94
N VAL A 434 10.25 -15.22 -0.13
CA VAL A 434 11.41 -15.60 -0.94
C VAL A 434 11.32 -15.09 -2.37
N ILE A 435 12.45 -14.61 -2.89
CA ILE A 435 12.62 -14.30 -4.31
C ILE A 435 13.71 -15.19 -4.90
N PHE A 436 13.47 -15.67 -6.10
CA PHE A 436 14.37 -16.56 -6.81
C PHE A 436 15.16 -15.77 -7.84
N TYR A 437 16.45 -15.64 -7.62
CA TYR A 437 17.33 -14.71 -8.32
C TYR A 437 17.21 -14.79 -9.85
N GLU A 438 17.41 -15.99 -10.42
CA GLU A 438 17.42 -16.18 -11.86
C GLU A 438 16.05 -15.93 -12.47
N ASN A 439 14.98 -16.30 -11.76
CA ASN A 439 13.60 -16.08 -12.20
C ASN A 439 13.23 -14.59 -12.18
N ILE A 440 13.64 -13.84 -11.15
CA ILE A 440 13.46 -12.38 -11.12
C ILE A 440 14.21 -11.71 -12.27
N VAL A 441 15.46 -12.11 -12.53
CA VAL A 441 16.24 -11.59 -13.66
C VAL A 441 15.54 -11.86 -14.98
N LYS A 442 14.99 -13.08 -15.16
CA LYS A 442 14.27 -13.46 -16.37
C LYS A 442 12.98 -12.64 -16.56
N ILE A 443 12.25 -12.34 -15.47
CA ILE A 443 10.96 -11.61 -15.54
C ILE A 443 11.19 -10.11 -15.70
N THR A 444 12.17 -9.53 -14.99
CA THR A 444 12.34 -8.06 -14.86
C THR A 444 13.55 -7.49 -15.58
N GLY A 445 14.43 -8.35 -16.14
CA GLY A 445 15.61 -7.95 -16.88
C GLY A 445 16.88 -7.72 -16.05
N SER A 446 16.78 -7.51 -14.73
CA SER A 446 17.91 -7.48 -13.79
C SER A 446 17.43 -7.81 -12.38
N PHE A 447 18.39 -8.21 -11.49
CA PHE A 447 18.00 -8.53 -10.12
C PHE A 447 17.74 -7.28 -9.30
N LYS A 448 16.67 -7.32 -8.51
CA LYS A 448 16.39 -6.40 -7.40
C LYS A 448 15.29 -6.94 -6.50
N ALA A 449 15.29 -6.51 -5.25
CA ALA A 449 14.20 -6.79 -4.33
C ALA A 449 12.93 -6.00 -4.72
N PRO A 450 11.73 -6.46 -4.34
CA PRO A 450 10.50 -5.72 -4.60
C PRO A 450 10.47 -4.42 -3.80
N MET A 451 9.94 -3.36 -4.41
CA MET A 451 9.63 -2.12 -3.71
C MET A 451 8.38 -2.33 -2.86
N GLY A 452 8.50 -2.06 -1.57
CA GLY A 452 7.37 -2.22 -0.66
C GLY A 452 6.81 -3.65 -0.66
N CYS A 453 5.52 -3.81 -1.00
CA CYS A 453 4.86 -5.11 -0.90
C CYS A 453 5.17 -6.06 -2.05
N ARG A 454 5.07 -5.64 -3.31
CA ARG A 454 5.27 -6.50 -4.49
C ARG A 454 5.64 -5.76 -5.79
N SER A 455 5.89 -4.46 -5.76
CA SER A 455 6.20 -3.69 -6.94
C SER A 455 7.64 -3.94 -7.39
N PHE A 456 7.83 -4.16 -8.69
CA PHE A 456 9.16 -4.34 -9.28
C PHE A 456 9.47 -3.25 -10.29
N LEU A 457 10.74 -2.84 -10.31
CA LEU A 457 11.31 -2.04 -11.38
C LEU A 457 11.84 -2.96 -12.47
N GLN A 458 11.80 -2.52 -13.70
CA GLN A 458 12.48 -3.22 -14.79
C GLN A 458 13.99 -2.94 -14.77
N GLY A 459 14.78 -3.79 -15.42
CA GLY A 459 16.20 -3.52 -15.62
C GLY A 459 16.40 -2.14 -16.26
N TRP A 460 17.36 -1.36 -15.74
CA TRP A 460 17.66 -0.03 -16.25
C TRP A 460 19.17 0.24 -16.26
N ILE A 461 19.69 0.48 -17.44
CA ILE A 461 21.09 0.86 -17.60
C ILE A 461 21.17 2.38 -17.68
N ASP A 462 21.89 3.00 -16.75
CA ASP A 462 22.09 4.44 -16.77
C ASP A 462 22.83 4.84 -18.06
N PRO A 463 22.21 5.65 -18.91
CA PRO A 463 22.82 6.06 -20.18
C PRO A 463 24.11 6.88 -20.01
N LYS A 464 24.36 7.44 -18.83
CA LYS A 464 25.58 8.21 -18.55
C LYS A 464 26.75 7.32 -18.12
N THR A 465 26.49 6.29 -17.35
CA THR A 465 27.52 5.44 -16.76
C THR A 465 27.64 4.08 -17.43
N GLY A 466 26.62 3.64 -18.19
CA GLY A 466 26.53 2.31 -18.79
C GLY A 466 26.38 1.16 -17.78
N LYS A 467 26.02 1.49 -16.52
CA LYS A 467 25.86 0.49 -15.45
C LYS A 467 24.38 0.20 -15.20
N ASP A 468 24.07 -1.05 -14.85
CA ASP A 468 22.77 -1.38 -14.27
C ASP A 468 22.62 -0.68 -12.93
N VAL A 469 21.45 -0.04 -12.73
CA VAL A 469 21.15 0.73 -11.52
C VAL A 469 19.93 0.11 -10.84
N GLU A 470 20.17 -0.47 -9.68
CA GLU A 470 19.14 -1.09 -8.86
C GLU A 470 18.44 -0.02 -7.98
N ASP A 471 19.20 0.73 -7.19
CA ASP A 471 18.71 1.68 -6.20
C ASP A 471 18.57 3.12 -6.74
N GLY A 472 17.96 4.01 -5.97
CA GLY A 472 17.70 5.39 -6.38
C GLY A 472 16.59 5.52 -7.41
N ARG A 473 15.63 4.58 -7.40
CA ARG A 473 14.54 4.50 -8.38
C ARG A 473 13.17 4.39 -7.67
N MET A 474 12.10 4.74 -8.37
CA MET A 474 10.77 4.83 -7.77
C MET A 474 9.65 4.46 -8.74
N ASN A 475 8.47 4.20 -8.17
CA ASN A 475 7.19 4.13 -8.85
C ASN A 475 6.41 5.44 -8.63
N LEU A 476 5.85 6.02 -9.69
CA LEU A 476 5.15 7.31 -9.65
C LEU A 476 3.68 7.17 -9.25
N GLY A 477 3.14 5.97 -9.24
CA GLY A 477 1.78 5.67 -8.81
C GLY A 477 1.08 4.60 -9.64
N VAL A 478 -0.12 4.25 -9.20
CA VAL A 478 -0.91 3.13 -9.73
C VAL A 478 -2.31 3.59 -10.13
N VAL A 479 -2.83 3.02 -11.22
CA VAL A 479 -4.26 3.07 -11.58
C VAL A 479 -4.70 1.64 -11.86
N THR A 480 -5.76 1.16 -11.20
CA THR A 480 -6.26 -0.22 -11.37
C THR A 480 -7.58 -0.22 -12.14
N VAL A 481 -7.70 -1.14 -13.08
CA VAL A 481 -8.90 -1.35 -13.89
C VAL A 481 -9.75 -2.47 -13.30
N ASN A 482 -11.06 -2.27 -13.29
CA ASN A 482 -12.06 -3.25 -12.88
C ASN A 482 -12.36 -4.19 -14.06
N ILE A 483 -11.64 -5.31 -14.15
CA ILE A 483 -11.81 -6.27 -15.25
C ILE A 483 -13.17 -7.01 -15.18
N PRO A 484 -13.66 -7.46 -13.99
CA PRO A 484 -15.00 -8.03 -13.85
C PRO A 484 -16.10 -7.15 -14.41
N ARG A 485 -16.07 -5.84 -14.17
CA ARG A 485 -17.06 -4.91 -14.71
C ARG A 485 -17.08 -4.89 -16.23
N ILE A 486 -15.91 -4.90 -16.87
CA ILE A 486 -15.82 -4.95 -18.33
C ILE A 486 -16.50 -6.23 -18.86
N ALA A 487 -16.26 -7.35 -18.20
CA ALA A 487 -16.88 -8.62 -18.55
C ALA A 487 -18.41 -8.59 -18.34
N LEU A 488 -18.89 -8.07 -17.22
CA LEU A 488 -20.32 -7.91 -16.96
C LEU A 488 -21.01 -6.99 -17.98
N GLU A 489 -20.40 -5.85 -18.33
CA GLU A 489 -20.91 -4.92 -19.35
C GLU A 489 -20.90 -5.50 -20.76
N SER A 490 -20.06 -6.49 -21.03
CA SER A 490 -20.02 -7.19 -22.32
C SER A 490 -21.22 -8.11 -22.55
N HIS A 491 -21.92 -8.52 -21.48
CA HIS A 491 -23.02 -9.49 -21.50
C HIS A 491 -22.64 -10.84 -22.17
N GLY A 492 -21.41 -11.32 -21.97
CA GLY A 492 -20.92 -12.57 -22.53
C GLY A 492 -20.42 -12.48 -23.97
N ASP A 493 -20.42 -11.29 -24.56
CA ASP A 493 -19.86 -11.06 -25.91
C ASP A 493 -18.40 -10.64 -25.83
N LYS A 494 -17.48 -11.51 -26.35
CA LYS A 494 -16.04 -11.27 -26.30
C LYS A 494 -15.60 -10.08 -27.17
N ASP A 495 -16.23 -9.84 -28.34
CA ASP A 495 -15.87 -8.70 -29.18
C ASP A 495 -16.25 -7.39 -28.49
N ARG A 496 -17.40 -7.38 -27.84
CA ARG A 496 -17.83 -6.25 -27.01
C ARG A 496 -16.94 -6.06 -25.78
N PHE A 497 -16.49 -7.14 -25.15
CA PHE A 497 -15.52 -7.08 -24.07
C PHE A 497 -14.26 -6.33 -24.48
N TRP A 498 -13.63 -6.71 -25.58
CA TRP A 498 -12.39 -6.08 -26.03
C TRP A 498 -12.59 -4.61 -26.42
N LYS A 499 -13.75 -4.27 -26.99
CA LYS A 499 -14.07 -2.87 -27.28
C LYS A 499 -14.17 -2.03 -26.02
N ILE A 500 -14.91 -2.50 -25.01
CA ILE A 500 -15.03 -1.79 -23.71
C ILE A 500 -13.65 -1.74 -23.02
N PHE A 501 -12.88 -2.82 -23.10
CA PHE A 501 -11.54 -2.91 -22.57
C PHE A 501 -10.64 -1.79 -23.14
N ASP A 502 -10.56 -1.64 -24.46
CA ASP A 502 -9.73 -0.59 -25.08
C ASP A 502 -10.19 0.83 -24.68
N GLU A 503 -11.51 1.04 -24.52
CA GLU A 503 -12.06 2.30 -24.01
C GLU A 503 -11.58 2.57 -22.57
N ARG A 504 -11.62 1.56 -21.68
CA ARG A 504 -11.16 1.68 -20.29
C ARG A 504 -9.65 1.87 -20.21
N MET A 505 -8.87 1.18 -21.06
CA MET A 505 -7.41 1.37 -21.14
C MET A 505 -7.06 2.80 -21.54
N THR A 506 -7.80 3.42 -22.44
CA THR A 506 -7.61 4.83 -22.82
C THR A 506 -7.78 5.76 -21.61
N VAL A 507 -8.80 5.55 -20.79
CA VAL A 507 -9.04 6.37 -19.59
C VAL A 507 -7.98 6.08 -18.50
N ALA A 508 -7.59 4.83 -18.33
CA ALA A 508 -6.52 4.46 -17.41
C ALA A 508 -5.18 5.09 -17.82
N HIS A 509 -4.86 5.14 -19.11
CA HIS A 509 -3.67 5.81 -19.63
C HIS A 509 -3.68 7.32 -19.33
N GLN A 510 -4.81 8.02 -19.55
CA GLN A 510 -4.95 9.43 -19.18
C GLN A 510 -4.71 9.67 -17.67
N ALA A 511 -5.19 8.76 -16.84
CA ALA A 511 -4.97 8.81 -15.40
C ALA A 511 -3.49 8.63 -15.03
N LEU A 512 -2.77 7.71 -15.70
CA LEU A 512 -1.34 7.49 -15.50
C LEU A 512 -0.50 8.68 -16.00
N GLN A 513 -0.85 9.25 -17.14
CA GLN A 513 -0.22 10.48 -17.66
C GLN A 513 -0.40 11.65 -16.67
N PHE A 514 -1.60 11.78 -16.08
CA PHE A 514 -1.86 12.79 -15.07
C PHE A 514 -0.97 12.60 -13.82
N ARG A 515 -0.74 11.35 -13.36
CA ARG A 515 0.19 11.07 -12.27
C ARG A 515 1.61 11.53 -12.58
N ILE A 516 2.12 11.19 -13.76
CA ILE A 516 3.45 11.63 -14.22
C ILE A 516 3.53 13.15 -14.20
N MET A 517 2.51 13.82 -14.78
CA MET A 517 2.45 15.29 -14.82
C MET A 517 2.49 15.90 -13.40
N ARG A 518 1.77 15.32 -12.46
CA ARG A 518 1.76 15.80 -11.07
C ARG A 518 3.09 15.57 -10.37
N CYS A 519 3.68 14.40 -10.46
CA CYS A 519 4.99 14.13 -9.88
C CYS A 519 6.08 15.06 -10.41
N LYS A 520 6.02 15.43 -11.69
CA LYS A 520 6.95 16.41 -12.32
C LYS A 520 6.86 17.82 -11.75
N GLN A 521 5.75 18.18 -11.11
CA GLN A 521 5.57 19.48 -10.46
C GLN A 521 6.25 19.57 -9.09
N ALA A 522 6.74 18.46 -8.55
CA ALA A 522 7.58 18.49 -7.37
C ALA A 522 8.88 19.25 -7.63
N THR A 523 9.40 19.90 -6.60
CA THR A 523 10.71 20.51 -6.62
C THR A 523 11.65 19.76 -5.67
N PRO A 524 12.97 19.80 -5.87
CA PRO A 524 13.89 19.10 -4.99
C PRO A 524 13.78 19.49 -3.51
N VAL A 525 13.26 20.69 -3.21
CA VAL A 525 13.08 21.17 -1.84
C VAL A 525 11.78 20.65 -1.17
N ASN A 526 10.84 20.08 -1.93
CA ASN A 526 9.64 19.48 -1.36
C ASN A 526 9.94 18.19 -0.56
N ALA A 527 10.94 17.41 -1.02
CA ALA A 527 11.41 16.20 -0.38
C ALA A 527 12.94 16.10 -0.50
N PRO A 528 13.68 16.86 0.32
CA PRO A 528 15.14 16.96 0.18
C PRO A 528 15.86 15.61 0.30
N THR A 529 15.41 14.75 1.18
CA THR A 529 15.95 13.40 1.36
C THR A 529 15.84 12.58 0.10
N LEU A 530 14.73 12.67 -0.63
CA LEU A 530 14.52 11.95 -1.88
C LEU A 530 15.39 12.52 -3.01
N PHE A 531 15.36 13.83 -3.20
CA PHE A 531 15.87 14.44 -4.43
C PHE A 531 17.25 15.08 -4.27
N ARG A 532 17.64 15.51 -3.05
CA ARG A 532 18.89 16.28 -2.84
C ARG A 532 19.96 15.52 -2.07
N PHE A 533 19.57 14.60 -1.16
CA PHE A 533 20.51 13.97 -0.24
C PHE A 533 20.81 12.50 -0.55
N GLY A 534 20.42 12.02 -1.73
CA GLY A 534 20.93 10.78 -2.28
C GLY A 534 19.93 9.65 -2.39
N ALA A 535 18.74 9.71 -1.77
CA ALA A 535 17.77 8.60 -1.86
C ALA A 535 17.39 8.29 -3.31
N PHE A 536 17.12 9.31 -4.15
CA PHE A 536 16.90 9.15 -5.59
C PHE A 536 17.98 9.84 -6.42
N GLY A 537 18.60 10.87 -5.86
CA GLY A 537 19.63 11.64 -6.52
C GLY A 537 20.16 12.76 -5.63
N ARG A 538 21.08 13.54 -6.16
CA ARG A 538 21.70 14.71 -5.50
C ARG A 538 21.49 15.95 -6.36
N LEU A 539 20.19 16.33 -6.51
CA LEU A 539 19.78 17.49 -7.32
C LEU A 539 20.05 18.82 -6.60
N GLY A 540 20.34 19.85 -7.37
CA GLY A 540 20.29 21.23 -6.90
C GLY A 540 18.85 21.66 -6.58
N ALA A 541 18.69 22.72 -5.77
CA ALA A 541 17.38 23.18 -5.32
C ALA A 541 16.42 23.56 -6.48
N ASN A 542 16.97 24.01 -7.61
CA ASN A 542 16.23 24.50 -8.78
C ASN A 542 16.22 23.50 -9.96
N ASP A 543 16.78 22.30 -9.77
CA ASP A 543 16.81 21.30 -10.84
C ASP A 543 15.40 20.70 -11.02
N SER A 544 15.12 20.24 -12.25
CA SER A 544 13.89 19.52 -12.52
C SER A 544 13.99 18.07 -12.02
N VAL A 545 13.00 17.63 -11.24
CA VAL A 545 12.90 16.23 -10.79
C VAL A 545 12.60 15.26 -11.94
N ASP A 546 12.07 15.75 -13.07
CA ASP A 546 11.75 14.95 -14.26
C ASP A 546 12.97 14.15 -14.80
N GLN A 547 14.20 14.68 -14.61
CA GLN A 547 15.41 13.95 -14.98
C GLN A 547 15.61 12.61 -14.24
N LEU A 548 14.92 12.41 -13.11
CA LEU A 548 14.91 11.16 -12.37
C LEU A 548 13.81 10.21 -12.83
N PHE A 549 12.89 10.67 -13.70
CA PHE A 549 11.74 9.89 -14.15
C PHE A 549 11.89 9.38 -15.57
N ARG A 550 12.53 10.18 -16.45
CA ARG A 550 12.70 9.90 -17.88
C ARG A 550 13.66 8.74 -18.16
N ASN A 551 13.64 8.32 -19.43
CA ASN A 551 14.43 7.22 -19.97
C ASN A 551 14.16 5.91 -19.22
N GLU A 552 12.91 5.70 -18.83
CA GLU A 552 12.43 4.49 -18.14
C GLU A 552 13.05 4.28 -16.74
N ARG A 553 13.66 5.31 -16.14
CA ARG A 553 14.25 5.21 -14.81
C ARG A 553 13.18 5.04 -13.72
N ALA A 554 12.07 5.76 -13.80
CA ALA A 554 10.91 5.58 -12.94
C ALA A 554 9.84 4.76 -13.66
N THR A 555 9.01 4.06 -12.87
CA THR A 555 7.86 3.31 -13.38
C THR A 555 6.55 4.00 -13.03
N VAL A 556 5.50 3.71 -13.81
CA VAL A 556 4.11 3.99 -13.47
C VAL A 556 3.29 2.74 -13.80
N SER A 557 2.32 2.40 -12.95
CA SER A 557 1.74 1.06 -12.99
C SER A 557 0.27 1.04 -13.38
N LEU A 558 -0.04 0.21 -14.38
CA LEU A 558 -1.39 -0.16 -14.79
C LEU A 558 -1.79 -1.44 -14.06
N GLY A 559 -2.70 -1.32 -13.09
CA GLY A 559 -3.15 -2.44 -12.27
C GLY A 559 -4.42 -3.11 -12.77
N TYR A 560 -4.65 -4.34 -12.28
CA TYR A 560 -5.88 -5.09 -12.51
C TYR A 560 -6.22 -5.97 -11.31
N ILE A 561 -7.51 -6.34 -11.20
CA ILE A 561 -8.01 -7.35 -10.26
C ILE A 561 -9.11 -8.18 -10.93
N GLY A 562 -9.46 -9.32 -10.32
CA GLY A 562 -10.67 -10.07 -10.66
C GLY A 562 -10.61 -10.83 -11.98
N LEU A 563 -9.46 -11.43 -12.32
CA LEU A 563 -9.38 -12.25 -13.54
C LEU A 563 -10.25 -13.49 -13.48
N TYR A 564 -10.41 -14.10 -12.30
CA TYR A 564 -11.30 -15.25 -12.10
C TYR A 564 -12.73 -14.86 -12.45
N GLU A 565 -13.25 -13.81 -11.84
CA GLU A 565 -14.63 -13.34 -12.01
C GLU A 565 -14.89 -12.89 -13.46
N ALA A 566 -13.94 -12.17 -14.05
CA ALA A 566 -14.06 -11.74 -15.44
C ALA A 566 -14.13 -12.94 -16.41
N THR A 567 -13.36 -13.98 -16.15
CA THR A 567 -13.34 -15.21 -16.95
C THR A 567 -14.63 -16.00 -16.72
N SER A 568 -15.15 -16.03 -15.51
CA SER A 568 -16.40 -16.71 -15.15
C SER A 568 -17.62 -16.21 -15.94
N VAL A 569 -17.64 -14.94 -16.36
CA VAL A 569 -18.71 -14.41 -17.23
C VAL A 569 -18.79 -15.15 -18.57
N PHE A 570 -17.69 -15.66 -19.09
CA PHE A 570 -17.61 -16.30 -20.41
C PHE A 570 -17.60 -17.83 -20.35
N TYR A 571 -17.04 -18.40 -19.28
CA TYR A 571 -16.81 -19.84 -19.17
C TYR A 571 -17.60 -20.49 -18.02
N GLY A 572 -18.36 -19.70 -17.23
CA GLY A 572 -19.03 -20.15 -16.01
C GLY A 572 -18.03 -20.28 -14.84
N LYS A 573 -18.53 -20.31 -13.59
CA LYS A 573 -17.68 -20.37 -12.40
C LYS A 573 -16.80 -21.61 -12.29
N ASP A 574 -17.28 -22.72 -12.86
CA ASP A 574 -16.59 -24.01 -12.82
C ASP A 574 -15.40 -24.11 -13.79
N TRP A 575 -15.01 -23.02 -14.46
CA TRP A 575 -13.81 -23.00 -15.29
C TRP A 575 -12.53 -23.20 -14.46
N MET A 576 -12.61 -22.92 -13.14
CA MET A 576 -11.57 -23.19 -12.17
C MET A 576 -12.18 -23.98 -11.01
N ARG A 577 -11.52 -25.06 -10.60
CA ARG A 577 -11.92 -26.00 -9.55
C ARG A 577 -10.77 -26.24 -8.59
N ASP A 578 -10.98 -27.04 -7.55
CA ASP A 578 -9.98 -27.31 -6.53
C ASP A 578 -8.63 -27.76 -7.12
N HIS A 579 -8.65 -28.70 -8.05
CA HIS A 579 -7.42 -29.31 -8.60
C HIS A 579 -7.26 -29.16 -10.11
N ASP A 580 -8.07 -28.34 -10.78
CA ASP A 580 -8.07 -28.22 -12.23
C ASP A 580 -8.63 -26.87 -12.70
N TRP A 581 -8.31 -26.52 -13.93
CA TRP A 581 -8.85 -25.33 -14.60
C TRP A 581 -9.06 -25.60 -16.09
N ASP A 582 -10.00 -24.88 -16.67
CA ASP A 582 -10.19 -24.90 -18.12
C ASP A 582 -9.02 -24.18 -18.81
N PRO A 583 -8.25 -24.87 -19.69
CA PRO A 583 -7.15 -24.25 -20.42
C PRO A 583 -7.57 -23.05 -21.29
N GLU A 584 -8.77 -23.04 -21.86
CA GLU A 584 -9.28 -21.92 -22.66
C GLU A 584 -9.60 -20.73 -21.76
N GLY A 585 -10.16 -21.00 -20.57
CA GLY A 585 -10.39 -19.98 -19.53
C GLY A 585 -9.07 -19.35 -19.07
N LYS A 586 -8.04 -20.18 -18.78
CA LYS A 586 -6.70 -19.67 -18.42
C LYS A 586 -6.10 -18.81 -19.53
N GLU A 587 -6.17 -19.26 -20.80
CA GLU A 587 -5.62 -18.49 -21.91
C GLU A 587 -6.37 -17.18 -22.13
N PHE A 588 -7.70 -17.15 -21.91
CA PHE A 588 -8.46 -15.91 -21.95
C PHE A 588 -8.01 -14.95 -20.84
N ALA A 589 -7.90 -15.41 -19.59
CA ALA A 589 -7.39 -14.60 -18.48
C ALA A 589 -5.98 -14.06 -18.79
N LEU A 590 -5.11 -14.91 -19.30
CA LEU A 590 -3.74 -14.53 -19.68
C LEU A 590 -3.72 -13.52 -20.84
N SER A 591 -4.64 -13.65 -21.81
CA SER A 591 -4.75 -12.74 -22.96
C SER A 591 -5.06 -11.31 -22.54
N ILE A 592 -5.82 -11.11 -21.46
CA ILE A 592 -6.10 -9.80 -20.87
C ILE A 592 -4.79 -9.15 -20.40
N VAL A 593 -3.99 -9.88 -19.62
CA VAL A 593 -2.73 -9.35 -19.10
C VAL A 593 -1.69 -9.13 -20.21
N LYS A 594 -1.64 -10.02 -21.21
CA LYS A 594 -0.83 -9.85 -22.42
C LYS A 594 -1.18 -8.54 -23.14
N ARG A 595 -2.46 -8.27 -23.35
CA ARG A 595 -2.92 -7.04 -24.02
C ARG A 595 -2.57 -5.79 -23.22
N MET A 596 -2.72 -5.83 -21.89
CA MET A 596 -2.28 -4.72 -21.01
C MET A 596 -0.77 -4.48 -21.13
N ASN A 597 0.03 -5.55 -21.18
CA ASN A 597 1.49 -5.45 -21.34
C ASN A 597 1.89 -4.85 -22.70
N GLU A 598 1.23 -5.21 -23.78
CA GLU A 598 1.46 -4.62 -25.11
C GLU A 598 1.20 -3.12 -25.08
N LEU A 599 0.05 -2.68 -24.54
CA LEU A 599 -0.28 -1.27 -24.40
C LEU A 599 0.75 -0.51 -23.55
N CYS A 600 1.20 -1.08 -22.45
CA CYS A 600 2.24 -0.47 -21.60
C CYS A 600 3.56 -0.31 -22.37
N LYS A 601 3.96 -1.27 -23.20
CA LYS A 601 5.16 -1.15 -24.05
C LYS A 601 5.03 -0.06 -25.10
N ASP A 602 3.85 0.04 -25.72
CA ASP A 602 3.57 1.08 -26.72
C ASP A 602 3.64 2.47 -26.09
N TRP A 603 3.02 2.66 -24.92
CA TRP A 603 3.06 3.93 -24.18
C TRP A 603 4.48 4.26 -23.72
N SER A 604 5.24 3.28 -23.23
CA SER A 604 6.64 3.50 -22.82
C SER A 604 7.49 4.00 -23.97
N THR A 605 7.36 3.37 -25.12
CA THR A 605 8.08 3.75 -26.34
C THR A 605 7.70 5.16 -26.82
N ALA A 606 6.41 5.50 -26.76
CA ALA A 606 5.92 6.77 -27.23
C ALA A 606 6.29 7.95 -26.31
N GLU A 607 6.35 7.75 -25.00
CA GLU A 607 6.41 8.83 -24.02
C GLU A 607 7.73 8.90 -23.24
N GLY A 608 8.56 7.85 -23.27
CA GLY A 608 9.87 7.81 -22.60
C GLY A 608 9.80 7.68 -21.08
N TYR A 609 8.67 7.18 -20.54
CA TYR A 609 8.48 6.73 -19.17
C TYR A 609 8.22 5.23 -19.17
N HIS A 610 8.52 4.52 -18.08
CA HIS A 610 8.27 3.09 -18.01
C HIS A 610 6.86 2.80 -17.49
N TYR A 611 5.95 2.43 -18.39
CA TYR A 611 4.64 1.88 -18.03
C TYR A 611 4.76 0.37 -17.83
N SER A 612 4.19 -0.15 -16.75
CA SER A 612 4.26 -1.58 -16.44
C SER A 612 2.94 -2.11 -15.90
N VAL A 613 2.62 -3.34 -16.26
CA VAL A 613 1.44 -4.02 -15.70
C VAL A 613 1.74 -4.47 -14.28
N TYR A 614 0.78 -4.27 -13.40
CA TYR A 614 0.90 -4.48 -11.97
C TYR A 614 -0.26 -5.33 -11.45
N SER A 615 0.07 -6.49 -10.90
CA SER A 615 -0.90 -7.33 -10.20
C SER A 615 -1.24 -6.65 -8.88
N THR A 616 -2.29 -5.82 -8.88
CA THR A 616 -2.59 -4.89 -7.80
C THR A 616 -2.69 -5.58 -6.45
N PRO A 617 -1.97 -5.12 -5.41
CA PRO A 617 -2.19 -5.56 -4.04
C PRO A 617 -3.46 -4.89 -3.51
N ALA A 618 -4.61 -5.46 -3.80
CA ALA A 618 -5.88 -4.88 -3.44
C ALA A 618 -6.25 -5.24 -2.00
N GLU A 619 -6.22 -4.28 -1.10
CA GLU A 619 -6.70 -4.43 0.28
C GLU A 619 -8.21 -4.11 0.37
N SER A 620 -8.57 -2.84 0.20
CA SER A 620 -9.97 -2.40 0.21
C SER A 620 -10.62 -2.40 -1.18
N LEU A 621 -9.83 -2.51 -2.25
CA LEU A 621 -10.31 -2.35 -3.62
C LEU A 621 -11.13 -3.55 -4.11
N THR A 622 -10.80 -4.77 -3.67
CA THR A 622 -11.58 -5.97 -3.99
C THR A 622 -13.01 -5.89 -3.46
N ASP A 623 -13.17 -5.39 -2.23
CA ASP A 623 -14.46 -5.06 -1.62
C ASP A 623 -15.18 -3.94 -2.39
N ARG A 624 -14.50 -2.81 -2.61
CA ARG A 624 -15.09 -1.65 -3.25
C ARG A 624 -15.66 -1.96 -4.65
N PHE A 625 -14.89 -2.62 -5.49
CA PHE A 625 -15.33 -2.93 -6.85
C PHE A 625 -16.46 -3.96 -6.86
N ASN A 626 -16.35 -5.01 -6.06
CA ASN A 626 -17.39 -6.03 -5.94
C ASN A 626 -18.73 -5.41 -5.48
N ARG A 627 -18.71 -4.63 -4.39
CA ARG A 627 -19.92 -3.96 -3.88
C ARG A 627 -20.57 -3.05 -4.92
N MET A 628 -19.78 -2.24 -5.63
CA MET A 628 -20.29 -1.35 -6.69
C MET A 628 -20.86 -2.12 -7.88
N ASP A 629 -20.29 -3.28 -8.20
CA ASP A 629 -20.79 -4.12 -9.30
C ASP A 629 -22.03 -4.88 -8.89
N ARG A 630 -22.11 -5.37 -7.65
CA ARG A 630 -23.33 -5.98 -7.08
C ARG A 630 -24.49 -4.98 -7.01
N GLU A 631 -24.23 -3.72 -6.64
CA GLU A 631 -25.24 -2.65 -6.67
C GLU A 631 -25.77 -2.41 -8.09
N LYS A 632 -24.90 -2.50 -9.11
CA LYS A 632 -25.24 -2.20 -10.51
C LYS A 632 -25.87 -3.38 -11.27
N PHE A 633 -25.37 -4.59 -11.07
CA PHE A 633 -25.75 -5.78 -11.86
C PHE A 633 -26.53 -6.82 -11.05
N GLY A 634 -26.65 -6.64 -9.75
CA GLY A 634 -27.19 -7.64 -8.84
C GLY A 634 -26.16 -8.72 -8.50
N GLU A 635 -26.62 -9.78 -7.85
CA GLU A 635 -25.82 -10.96 -7.58
C GLU A 635 -25.71 -11.82 -8.84
N VAL A 636 -24.48 -12.04 -9.30
CA VAL A 636 -24.14 -12.82 -10.49
C VAL A 636 -23.26 -13.99 -10.04
N ASP A 637 -23.74 -15.21 -10.23
CA ASP A 637 -23.08 -16.46 -9.82
C ASP A 637 -21.65 -16.56 -10.38
N GLY A 638 -20.69 -16.82 -9.50
CA GLY A 638 -19.26 -16.88 -9.83
C GLY A 638 -18.60 -15.52 -10.14
N VAL A 639 -19.31 -14.39 -9.92
CA VAL A 639 -18.80 -13.04 -10.19
C VAL A 639 -19.00 -12.11 -9.00
N THR A 640 -20.23 -11.90 -8.54
CA THR A 640 -20.55 -10.98 -7.44
C THR A 640 -21.23 -11.67 -6.27
N ASP A 641 -21.18 -12.98 -6.20
CA ASP A 641 -21.75 -13.83 -5.16
C ASP A 641 -20.92 -13.88 -3.87
N HIS A 642 -19.68 -13.43 -3.89
CA HIS A 642 -18.85 -13.17 -2.71
C HIS A 642 -18.77 -11.67 -2.41
N ASP A 643 -18.36 -11.29 -1.19
CA ASP A 643 -18.23 -9.87 -0.79
C ASP A 643 -16.90 -9.24 -1.19
N PHE A 644 -16.13 -9.91 -2.04
CA PHE A 644 -14.85 -9.45 -2.56
C PHE A 644 -14.56 -10.06 -3.93
N TYR A 645 -13.69 -9.40 -4.69
CA TYR A 645 -13.11 -9.96 -5.92
C TYR A 645 -11.77 -10.63 -5.64
N THR A 646 -11.44 -11.65 -6.43
CA THR A 646 -10.14 -12.30 -6.39
C THR A 646 -9.02 -11.30 -6.69
N ASN A 647 -7.95 -11.37 -5.91
CA ASN A 647 -6.79 -10.50 -6.08
C ASN A 647 -6.06 -10.84 -7.36
N SER A 648 -5.95 -9.86 -8.28
CA SER A 648 -5.21 -9.96 -9.54
C SER A 648 -5.39 -11.29 -10.31
N PHE A 649 -4.33 -12.11 -10.41
CA PHE A 649 -4.30 -13.39 -11.15
C PHE A 649 -4.41 -14.61 -10.22
N HIS A 650 -4.57 -14.41 -8.91
CA HIS A 650 -4.51 -15.52 -7.97
C HIS A 650 -5.64 -16.52 -8.15
N TYR A 651 -5.36 -17.74 -7.76
CA TYR A 651 -6.37 -18.78 -7.56
C TYR A 651 -7.36 -18.30 -6.48
N PRO A 652 -8.68 -18.51 -6.64
CA PRO A 652 -9.66 -18.15 -5.62
C PRO A 652 -9.35 -18.76 -4.26
N VAL A 653 -9.45 -17.97 -3.20
CA VAL A 653 -9.01 -18.38 -1.85
C VAL A 653 -9.89 -19.47 -1.22
N TRP A 654 -11.10 -19.69 -1.74
CA TRP A 654 -12.04 -20.73 -1.30
C TRP A 654 -11.86 -22.07 -2.03
N LEU A 655 -11.05 -22.10 -3.10
CA LEU A 655 -10.70 -23.34 -3.80
C LEU A 655 -9.43 -23.94 -3.18
N GLN A 656 -9.32 -25.27 -3.22
CA GLN A 656 -8.29 -26.03 -2.53
C GLN A 656 -7.32 -26.75 -3.50
N PRO A 657 -6.57 -26.03 -4.35
CA PRO A 657 -5.51 -26.66 -5.12
C PRO A 657 -4.38 -27.08 -4.19
N THR A 658 -3.55 -28.01 -4.64
CA THR A 658 -2.25 -28.21 -4.02
C THR A 658 -1.34 -27.02 -4.26
N PRO A 659 -0.28 -26.77 -3.46
CA PRO A 659 0.65 -25.67 -3.71
C PRO A 659 1.25 -25.72 -5.12
N MET A 660 1.54 -26.92 -5.63
CA MET A 660 2.12 -27.09 -6.97
C MET A 660 1.12 -26.72 -8.08
N GLU A 661 -0.10 -27.23 -8.01
CA GLU A 661 -1.17 -26.88 -8.98
C GLU A 661 -1.44 -25.38 -9.02
N LYS A 662 -1.55 -24.78 -7.83
CA LYS A 662 -1.71 -23.33 -7.73
C LYS A 662 -0.57 -22.57 -8.41
N LEU A 663 0.68 -22.96 -8.13
CA LEU A 663 1.85 -22.32 -8.70
C LEU A 663 1.96 -22.59 -10.23
N ASP A 664 1.57 -23.78 -10.70
CA ASP A 664 1.50 -24.10 -12.14
C ASP A 664 0.47 -23.26 -12.90
N TYR A 665 -0.67 -22.97 -12.25
CA TYR A 665 -1.63 -22.03 -12.82
C TYR A 665 -1.07 -20.61 -12.88
N GLU A 666 -0.47 -20.13 -11.80
CA GLU A 666 -0.09 -18.72 -11.60
C GLU A 666 1.22 -18.32 -12.30
N LYS A 667 2.13 -19.26 -12.61
CA LYS A 667 3.51 -19.00 -13.06
C LYS A 667 3.67 -18.13 -14.31
N ASP A 668 2.66 -18.12 -15.20
CA ASP A 668 2.77 -17.43 -16.49
C ASP A 668 2.45 -15.92 -16.41
N PHE A 669 1.62 -15.51 -15.48
CA PHE A 669 1.13 -14.13 -15.37
C PHE A 669 2.22 -13.10 -15.05
N PRO A 670 3.20 -13.36 -14.16
CA PRO A 670 4.26 -12.41 -13.82
C PRO A 670 5.10 -11.96 -15.00
N TYR A 671 5.25 -12.79 -16.03
CA TYR A 671 6.00 -12.45 -17.24
C TYR A 671 5.37 -11.31 -18.05
N TYR A 672 4.06 -11.11 -17.92
CA TYR A 672 3.30 -10.03 -18.55
C TYR A 672 2.93 -8.93 -17.55
N ALA A 673 2.99 -9.21 -16.25
CA ALA A 673 2.73 -8.26 -15.17
C ALA A 673 4.00 -7.98 -14.34
N SER A 674 5.12 -7.76 -15.03
CA SER A 674 6.45 -7.62 -14.42
C SER A 674 6.64 -6.35 -13.57
N GLY A 675 5.70 -5.40 -13.60
CA GLY A 675 5.69 -4.20 -12.74
C GLY A 675 5.36 -4.48 -11.28
N GLY A 676 4.83 -5.68 -10.98
CA GLY A 676 4.61 -6.12 -9.60
C GLY A 676 3.75 -7.37 -9.51
N PHE A 677 4.23 -8.32 -8.73
CA PHE A 677 3.57 -9.62 -8.54
C PHE A 677 4.09 -10.27 -7.24
N ILE A 678 3.34 -11.23 -6.74
CA ILE A 678 3.75 -12.17 -5.69
C ILE A 678 2.79 -13.35 -5.77
N ASN A 679 3.30 -14.56 -5.59
CA ASN A 679 2.51 -15.76 -5.45
C ASN A 679 2.35 -16.09 -3.97
N TYR A 680 1.23 -16.68 -3.56
CA TYR A 680 0.97 -17.07 -2.19
C TYR A 680 0.54 -18.52 -2.12
N CYS A 681 1.01 -19.22 -1.08
CA CYS A 681 0.46 -20.51 -0.70
C CYS A 681 0.02 -20.46 0.77
N GLU A 682 -1.16 -21.03 1.04
CA GLU A 682 -1.71 -21.17 2.39
C GLU A 682 -1.29 -22.52 2.96
N PHE A 683 -0.59 -22.52 4.09
CA PHE A 683 -0.06 -23.72 4.71
C PHE A 683 -0.71 -23.98 6.06
N PRO A 684 -0.77 -25.24 6.52
CA PRO A 684 -1.00 -25.56 7.93
C PRO A 684 0.21 -25.11 8.77
N CYS A 685 0.21 -25.39 10.05
CA CYS A 685 1.37 -25.17 10.92
C CYS A 685 2.51 -26.11 10.51
N LEU A 686 3.58 -25.56 9.92
CA LEU A 686 4.74 -26.29 9.42
C LEU A 686 5.96 -26.24 10.35
N GLN A 687 5.82 -25.78 11.59
CA GLN A 687 6.96 -25.70 12.54
C GLN A 687 7.62 -27.04 12.80
N ALA A 688 6.82 -28.12 12.83
CA ALA A 688 7.32 -29.49 13.04
C ALA A 688 7.96 -30.07 11.76
N ASN A 689 7.63 -29.55 10.56
CA ASN A 689 8.09 -30.05 9.28
C ASN A 689 8.48 -28.92 8.30
N PRO A 690 9.56 -28.16 8.54
CA PRO A 690 10.02 -27.12 7.63
C PRO A 690 10.44 -27.66 6.25
N LYS A 691 10.73 -28.96 6.12
CA LYS A 691 11.10 -29.58 4.84
C LYS A 691 9.95 -29.60 3.82
N ALA A 692 8.71 -29.67 4.29
CA ALA A 692 7.56 -29.53 3.40
C ALA A 692 7.54 -28.14 2.72
N LEU A 693 7.87 -27.10 3.48
CA LEU A 693 8.02 -25.76 2.93
C LEU A 693 9.20 -25.64 1.96
N GLU A 694 10.34 -26.29 2.31
CA GLU A 694 11.51 -26.33 1.43
C GLU A 694 11.17 -26.95 0.07
N ALA A 695 10.45 -28.08 0.06
CA ALA A 695 10.02 -28.72 -1.19
C ALA A 695 9.17 -27.81 -2.07
N VAL A 696 8.28 -26.99 -1.48
CA VAL A 696 7.49 -26.01 -2.25
C VAL A 696 8.36 -24.86 -2.76
N TRP A 697 9.33 -24.38 -1.97
CA TRP A 697 10.26 -23.35 -2.43
C TRP A 697 11.11 -23.83 -3.61
N ASP A 698 11.63 -25.06 -3.51
CA ASP A 698 12.46 -25.67 -4.58
C ASP A 698 11.63 -25.93 -5.86
N TYR A 699 10.40 -26.40 -5.70
CA TYR A 699 9.48 -26.53 -6.82
C TYR A 699 9.19 -25.18 -7.50
N ALA A 700 8.82 -24.18 -6.72
CA ALA A 700 8.56 -22.83 -7.20
C ALA A 700 9.75 -22.26 -7.99
N TYR A 701 10.97 -22.48 -7.48
CA TYR A 701 12.20 -22.09 -8.17
C TYR A 701 12.32 -22.75 -9.54
N THR A 702 12.11 -24.07 -9.58
CA THR A 702 12.26 -24.90 -10.79
C THR A 702 11.27 -24.51 -11.88
N ILE A 703 10.02 -24.21 -11.54
CA ILE A 703 8.96 -23.90 -12.53
C ILE A 703 8.94 -22.45 -12.99
N GLY A 704 9.83 -21.57 -12.46
CA GLY A 704 9.99 -20.20 -12.89
C GLY A 704 9.22 -19.15 -12.09
N ILE A 705 8.72 -19.48 -10.89
CA ILE A 705 8.15 -18.48 -9.96
C ILE A 705 9.26 -17.49 -9.58
N GLY A 706 8.95 -16.20 -9.63
CA GLY A 706 9.91 -15.15 -9.25
C GLY A 706 9.86 -14.78 -7.79
N TYR A 707 8.67 -14.76 -7.19
CA TYR A 707 8.42 -14.27 -5.84
C TYR A 707 7.31 -15.03 -5.16
N LEU A 708 7.61 -15.63 -3.99
CA LEU A 708 6.69 -16.45 -3.23
C LEU A 708 6.56 -15.97 -1.80
N GLY A 709 5.32 -15.73 -1.36
CA GLY A 709 4.94 -15.49 0.03
C GLY A 709 4.39 -16.77 0.67
N THR A 710 4.84 -17.04 1.89
CA THR A 710 4.42 -18.19 2.70
C THR A 710 3.40 -17.74 3.72
N ASN A 711 2.17 -18.28 3.68
CA ASN A 711 1.15 -18.00 4.67
C ASN A 711 1.00 -19.23 5.60
N THR A 712 1.49 -19.09 6.82
CA THR A 712 1.39 -20.12 7.88
C THR A 712 0.67 -19.53 9.10
N PRO A 713 -0.11 -20.32 9.87
CA PRO A 713 -0.71 -19.86 11.10
C PRO A 713 0.35 -19.50 12.14
N ILE A 714 0.29 -18.28 12.65
CA ILE A 714 1.24 -17.76 13.65
C ILE A 714 0.53 -16.95 14.76
N ASP A 715 -0.76 -17.09 14.89
CA ASP A 715 -1.53 -16.42 15.93
C ASP A 715 -1.22 -17.03 17.31
N ARG A 716 -1.25 -16.19 18.35
CA ARG A 716 -0.92 -16.63 19.71
C ARG A 716 -1.88 -16.04 20.74
N CYS A 717 -2.38 -16.89 21.62
CA CYS A 717 -3.15 -16.50 22.79
C CYS A 717 -2.25 -16.47 24.04
N TYR A 718 -2.16 -15.31 24.71
CA TYR A 718 -1.38 -15.19 25.96
C TYR A 718 -2.13 -15.67 27.19
N GLU A 719 -3.44 -15.97 27.09
CA GLU A 719 -4.22 -16.55 28.20
C GLU A 719 -4.00 -18.05 28.33
N CYS A 720 -4.18 -18.81 27.23
CA CYS A 720 -4.08 -20.28 27.30
C CYS A 720 -2.78 -20.85 26.70
N GLY A 721 -1.98 -19.99 26.01
CA GLY A 721 -0.72 -20.41 25.37
C GLY A 721 -0.90 -21.04 23.99
N PHE A 722 -2.11 -21.03 23.40
CA PHE A 722 -2.35 -21.56 22.07
C PHE A 722 -1.50 -20.82 21.02
N GLU A 723 -0.90 -21.55 20.11
CA GLU A 723 -0.22 -21.05 18.91
C GLU A 723 -0.79 -21.79 17.69
N GLY A 724 -1.30 -21.02 16.70
CA GLY A 724 -1.92 -21.62 15.51
C GLY A 724 -2.82 -20.65 14.78
N ASP A 725 -3.92 -21.14 14.23
CA ASP A 725 -4.88 -20.34 13.46
C ASP A 725 -6.06 -19.95 14.33
N PHE A 726 -6.31 -18.66 14.47
CA PHE A 726 -7.49 -18.15 15.17
C PHE A 726 -8.71 -18.20 14.27
N GLU A 727 -9.85 -18.57 14.85
CA GLU A 727 -11.12 -18.63 14.14
C GLU A 727 -11.64 -17.22 13.79
N PRO A 728 -11.97 -16.95 12.52
CA PRO A 728 -12.63 -15.70 12.15
C PRO A 728 -14.07 -15.68 12.72
N THR A 729 -14.52 -14.49 13.11
CA THR A 729 -15.87 -14.20 13.57
C THR A 729 -16.39 -12.93 12.89
N GLU A 730 -17.69 -12.65 13.00
CA GLU A 730 -18.26 -11.40 12.44
C GLU A 730 -17.58 -10.13 13.00
N GLU A 731 -17.08 -10.19 14.24
CA GLU A 731 -16.46 -9.06 14.93
C GLU A 731 -14.90 -9.06 14.89
N GLY A 732 -14.28 -10.11 14.35
CA GLY A 732 -12.82 -10.24 14.34
C GLY A 732 -12.33 -11.69 14.41
N PHE A 733 -11.46 -12.00 15.36
CA PHE A 733 -10.83 -13.31 15.52
C PHE A 733 -10.87 -13.76 16.98
N LYS A 734 -11.07 -15.06 17.23
CA LYS A 734 -11.04 -15.65 18.56
C LYS A 734 -10.11 -16.86 18.63
N CYS A 735 -9.54 -17.09 19.80
CA CYS A 735 -8.75 -18.29 20.08
C CYS A 735 -9.65 -19.54 20.04
N PRO A 736 -9.32 -20.59 19.26
CA PRO A 736 -10.13 -21.81 19.20
C PRO A 736 -10.13 -22.60 20.50
N GLU A 737 -9.09 -22.50 21.34
CA GLU A 737 -8.97 -23.24 22.59
C GLU A 737 -9.78 -22.63 23.73
N CYS A 738 -9.70 -21.31 23.94
CA CYS A 738 -10.34 -20.66 25.09
C CYS A 738 -11.40 -19.61 24.73
N GLY A 739 -11.61 -19.34 23.45
CA GLY A 739 -12.57 -18.33 22.98
C GLY A 739 -12.16 -16.88 23.22
N ASN A 740 -10.92 -16.63 23.67
CA ASN A 740 -10.44 -15.28 23.94
C ASN A 740 -10.30 -14.48 22.64
N SER A 741 -10.85 -13.25 22.62
CA SER A 741 -10.76 -12.29 21.51
C SER A 741 -10.20 -10.92 21.94
N ASP A 742 -9.69 -10.81 23.18
CA ASP A 742 -9.15 -9.56 23.73
C ASP A 742 -7.90 -9.13 22.95
N PRO A 743 -7.89 -7.94 22.32
CA PRO A 743 -6.75 -7.43 21.54
C PRO A 743 -5.43 -7.34 22.33
N ASP A 744 -5.52 -7.13 23.65
CA ASP A 744 -4.34 -7.00 24.51
C ASP A 744 -3.78 -8.37 24.94
N ARG A 745 -4.57 -9.42 24.75
CA ARG A 745 -4.22 -10.81 25.17
C ARG A 745 -4.09 -11.77 23.97
N CYS A 746 -4.31 -11.28 22.76
CA CYS A 746 -4.24 -12.02 21.53
C CYS A 746 -3.28 -11.34 20.54
N ASN A 747 -2.29 -12.10 20.04
CA ASN A 747 -1.43 -11.67 18.94
C ASN A 747 -1.89 -12.33 17.65
N VAL A 748 -2.87 -11.74 16.98
CA VAL A 748 -3.37 -12.22 15.69
C VAL A 748 -2.59 -11.55 14.57
N THR A 749 -2.01 -12.35 13.69
CA THR A 749 -1.23 -11.83 12.57
C THR A 749 -1.66 -12.50 11.28
N LYS A 750 -2.22 -11.74 10.38
CA LYS A 750 -2.70 -12.21 9.07
C LYS A 750 -2.01 -11.45 7.94
N ARG A 751 -1.86 -12.12 6.80
CA ARG A 751 -1.40 -11.46 5.59
C ARG A 751 -2.59 -10.78 4.92
N THR A 752 -2.50 -9.47 4.70
CA THR A 752 -3.57 -8.71 4.03
C THR A 752 -3.36 -8.62 2.52
N CYS A 753 -2.15 -8.29 2.09
CA CYS A 753 -1.75 -8.33 0.68
C CYS A 753 -0.26 -8.69 0.58
N GLY A 754 0.64 -7.75 0.49
CA GLY A 754 2.08 -7.98 0.53
C GLY A 754 2.68 -7.84 1.93
N TYR A 755 1.91 -7.30 2.89
CA TYR A 755 2.32 -7.10 4.27
C TYR A 755 1.48 -7.92 5.24
N LEU A 756 1.99 -8.04 6.47
CA LEU A 756 1.25 -8.58 7.60
C LEU A 756 0.47 -7.45 8.29
N ALA A 757 -0.64 -7.79 8.92
CA ALA A 757 -1.38 -6.89 9.78
C ALA A 757 -1.92 -7.63 11.00
N ASN A 758 -2.25 -6.88 12.05
CA ASN A 758 -2.97 -7.38 13.21
C ASN A 758 -4.43 -6.90 13.12
N PRO A 759 -5.36 -7.73 12.61
CA PRO A 759 -6.74 -7.33 12.37
C PRO A 759 -7.55 -7.13 13.65
N VAL A 760 -7.12 -7.68 14.79
CA VAL A 760 -7.78 -7.50 16.09
C VAL A 760 -7.55 -6.08 16.63
N GLN A 761 -6.33 -5.57 16.49
CA GLN A 761 -6.00 -4.20 16.88
C GLN A 761 -6.39 -3.16 15.82
N ARG A 762 -6.42 -3.56 14.55
CA ARG A 762 -6.67 -2.69 13.39
C ARG A 762 -7.63 -3.37 12.43
N PRO A 763 -8.95 -3.26 12.69
CA PRO A 763 -9.97 -3.89 11.88
C PRO A 763 -9.86 -3.51 10.39
N MET A 764 -10.12 -4.49 9.53
CA MET A 764 -10.10 -4.35 8.07
C MET A 764 -11.50 -4.07 7.53
N VAL A 765 -11.59 -3.65 6.27
CA VAL A 765 -12.87 -3.58 5.54
C VAL A 765 -13.51 -4.97 5.45
N HIS A 766 -14.85 -5.01 5.36
CA HIS A 766 -15.62 -6.26 5.40
C HIS A 766 -15.16 -7.30 4.37
N GLY A 767 -15.07 -6.95 3.10
CA GLY A 767 -14.64 -7.90 2.07
C GLY A 767 -13.22 -8.44 2.24
N ARG A 768 -12.31 -7.71 2.91
CA ARG A 768 -10.99 -8.24 3.25
C ARG A 768 -11.07 -9.24 4.40
N HIS A 769 -11.93 -8.99 5.39
CA HIS A 769 -12.19 -9.93 6.47
C HIS A 769 -12.78 -11.24 5.92
N GLU A 770 -13.78 -11.13 5.05
CA GLU A 770 -14.41 -12.28 4.37
C GLU A 770 -13.42 -13.08 3.52
N GLU A 771 -12.55 -12.39 2.76
CA GLU A 771 -11.50 -13.06 1.98
C GLU A 771 -10.56 -13.90 2.86
N ILE A 772 -10.15 -13.37 4.02
CA ILE A 772 -9.30 -14.10 4.96
C ILE A 772 -10.07 -15.26 5.60
N ALA A 773 -11.36 -15.08 5.91
CA ALA A 773 -12.19 -16.11 6.50
C ALA A 773 -12.43 -17.30 5.56
N HIS A 774 -12.45 -17.05 4.25
CA HIS A 774 -12.65 -18.09 3.23
C HIS A 774 -11.35 -18.75 2.75
N ARG A 775 -10.17 -18.37 3.26
CA ARG A 775 -8.91 -19.00 2.86
C ARG A 775 -8.84 -20.45 3.30
N VAL A 776 -8.61 -21.34 2.35
CA VAL A 776 -8.38 -22.76 2.60
C VAL A 776 -6.89 -23.08 2.56
N LYS A 777 -6.48 -24.12 3.28
CA LYS A 777 -5.09 -24.59 3.27
C LYS A 777 -4.85 -25.47 2.04
N HIS A 778 -3.68 -25.30 1.42
CA HIS A 778 -3.30 -26.06 0.22
C HIS A 778 -2.61 -27.39 0.53
N MET A 779 -2.44 -27.70 1.82
CA MET A 779 -1.94 -28.99 2.33
C MET A 779 -2.80 -29.45 3.49
N SER A 780 -2.95 -30.77 3.65
CA SER A 780 -3.64 -31.36 4.80
C SER A 780 -2.67 -31.64 5.95
N GLY A 781 -3.08 -31.27 7.18
CA GLY A 781 -2.40 -31.63 8.42
C GLY A 781 -1.02 -31.02 8.67
N GLU A 782 -0.46 -31.31 9.83
CA GLU A 782 0.87 -30.82 10.27
C GLU A 782 2.03 -31.53 9.58
N THR A 783 1.80 -32.62 8.89
CA THR A 783 2.79 -33.52 8.29
C THR A 783 3.16 -33.17 6.85
N GLY A 784 2.44 -32.24 6.22
CA GLY A 784 2.69 -31.89 4.82
C GLY A 784 2.18 -32.94 3.81
N HIS A 785 1.18 -33.74 4.19
CA HIS A 785 0.49 -34.62 3.27
C HIS A 785 -0.51 -33.84 2.42
N VAL A 786 -0.68 -34.24 1.16
CA VAL A 786 -1.75 -33.79 0.29
C VAL A 786 -2.71 -34.95 0.06
N THR A 787 -3.99 -34.69 0.26
CA THR A 787 -5.05 -35.64 -0.12
C THR A 787 -5.39 -35.40 -1.60
N LEU A 788 -5.22 -36.42 -2.43
CA LEU A 788 -5.57 -36.37 -3.84
C LEU A 788 -7.06 -36.67 -4.05
N ASP A 789 -7.62 -36.32 -5.23
CA ASP A 789 -9.02 -36.55 -5.60
C ASP A 789 -9.50 -38.01 -5.46
N ASP A 790 -8.57 -38.95 -5.51
CA ASP A 790 -8.85 -40.38 -5.30
C ASP A 790 -8.85 -40.78 -3.80
N GLY A 791 -8.66 -39.82 -2.88
CA GLY A 791 -8.60 -40.04 -1.44
C GLY A 791 -7.25 -40.59 -0.97
N SER A 792 -6.24 -40.69 -1.84
CA SER A 792 -4.89 -41.08 -1.43
C SER A 792 -4.12 -39.88 -0.85
N GLU A 793 -3.30 -40.16 0.16
CA GLU A 793 -2.37 -39.18 0.74
C GLU A 793 -0.96 -39.37 0.14
N ARG A 794 -0.34 -38.29 -0.29
CA ARG A 794 1.08 -38.29 -0.73
C ARG A 794 1.93 -37.44 0.20
N GLU A 795 3.09 -37.98 0.57
CA GLU A 795 4.15 -37.20 1.19
C GLU A 795 4.91 -36.41 0.10
N TRP A 796 4.91 -35.08 0.24
CA TRP A 796 5.48 -34.15 -0.73
C TRP A 796 6.98 -34.32 -1.01
N PHE A 797 7.75 -35.01 -0.16
CA PHE A 797 9.22 -35.07 -0.27
C PHE A 797 9.72 -36.31 -0.99
N GLU A 798 8.89 -37.26 -1.33
CA GLU A 798 9.37 -38.48 -2.02
C GLU A 798 9.49 -38.29 -3.54
N GLU A 799 8.77 -37.36 -4.14
CA GLU A 799 8.82 -37.08 -5.60
C GLU A 799 9.80 -35.96 -6.00
N ALA A 800 10.30 -35.16 -5.08
CA ALA A 800 11.28 -34.08 -5.35
C ALA A 800 12.76 -34.56 -5.37
N LYS A 801 12.99 -35.88 -5.30
CA LYS A 801 14.30 -36.51 -5.52
C LYS A 801 14.39 -37.03 -6.94
#